data_1526169c48b84495166a1ab7daa333a7
#
_entry.id   1526169c48b84495166a1ab7daa333a7
#
_cell.length_a   1.000
_cell.length_b   1.000
_cell.length_c   1.000
_cell.angle_alpha   90.00
_cell.angle_beta   90.00
_cell.angle_gamma   90.00
#
_symmetry.space_group_name_H-M   'P 1'
#
loop_
_entity.id
_entity.type
_entity.pdbx_description
1 polymer ?
#
loop_
_entity_poly.entity_id
_entity_poly.type
_entity_poly.pdbx_seq_one_letter_code
_entity_poly.pdbx_strand_id
1 'polypeptide(L)'
;MSQELYSPQSINPHIKDIDEFQKLYKDSIENPKEFFQTLAKENISWLKDFEEVHNNSFPNTQWFNGGQTNVSFNCIDRHLKDNANKVALIWEGDDPSDSKKLTYQELHDEVCKFANVLKDLGVKKGSRVCIYMPMIVEAAFAMLACTRIGAVHSVVFGGFSPESLKDRILDADCKIVITADEGLRGGKKVPLKSNVDEALKGCPEIKNTLVIKRTGGNVPWNENRDVWYEELSKDAENSCNPEPMDSEDPLFILYTSGSTGKPKGVLHSTAGYLLGAHISFKYIFGIRPEDRYWCTADVGWITGHTYILYGPLSNGATTLMFEGVPTYPSASRCWEICDKYQINIFYTAPTAIRALMAQGDEPVLKTKRNSLRILGTVGEPINPEAWDWYYNIVGQSKCEIIDTWWQTETGSVLISPISGITPTKPGSATLPFFGVRPALYDEHGKTLEGPNSGNLVIEQSWPSQIRSVYGDHQRMIDTYFSRYKDIYFTGDGARRDEDGYYWITGRVDDVLNVSGHRLGTAEIESALVLHSKVAEAAVVGFDHPIKGQGIYAFVTLMIGKSFDDKLNNELKQFVAKEIGAIAKPDLIQNAPGLPKTRSGKIMRRILRKIAEGDLSNLGDTTTLADPSVVKSLIDNKISL
;
A
#
# COMPACT_ATOMS: atom_id res chain seq x y z
N MET A 1 -10.87 4.28 25.39
CA MET A 1 -10.72 3.26 24.33
C MET A 1 -10.77 1.91 25.00
N SER A 2 -11.58 0.96 24.52
CA SER A 2 -11.70 -0.37 25.14
C SER A 2 -10.33 -1.06 25.13
N GLN A 3 -9.88 -1.55 26.27
CA GLN A 3 -8.71 -2.42 26.39
C GLN A 3 -9.08 -3.88 26.11
N GLU A 4 -10.18 -4.10 25.40
CA GLU A 4 -10.67 -5.44 25.11
C GLU A 4 -9.69 -6.17 24.20
N LEU A 5 -9.29 -7.34 24.64
CA LEU A 5 -8.34 -8.20 23.96
C LEU A 5 -9.09 -9.30 23.21
N TYR A 6 -8.92 -9.36 21.90
CA TYR A 6 -9.53 -10.37 21.04
C TYR A 6 -8.55 -11.50 20.80
N SER A 7 -8.89 -12.69 21.30
CA SER A 7 -8.06 -13.89 21.13
C SER A 7 -8.05 -14.35 19.67
N PRO A 8 -6.92 -14.91 19.18
CA PRO A 8 -6.86 -15.55 17.87
C PRO A 8 -7.90 -16.65 17.71
N GLN A 9 -8.48 -16.78 16.53
CA GLN A 9 -9.54 -17.75 16.22
C GLN A 9 -9.13 -18.77 15.16
N SER A 10 -7.99 -18.58 14.51
CA SER A 10 -7.45 -19.51 13.51
C SER A 10 -6.18 -20.19 14.02
N ILE A 11 -5.70 -21.15 13.25
CA ILE A 11 -4.42 -21.81 13.50
C ILE A 11 -3.44 -21.30 12.44
N ASN A 12 -2.28 -20.83 12.88
CA ASN A 12 -1.18 -20.53 11.97
C ASN A 12 -0.44 -21.83 11.65
N PRO A 13 -0.28 -22.21 10.37
CA PRO A 13 0.43 -23.44 10.02
C PRO A 13 1.96 -23.32 10.13
N HIS A 14 2.49 -22.12 10.37
CA HIS A 14 3.92 -21.82 10.30
C HIS A 14 4.53 -21.46 11.67
N ILE A 15 3.70 -21.12 12.66
CA ILE A 15 4.10 -20.79 14.03
C ILE A 15 3.08 -21.45 14.97
N LYS A 16 3.58 -22.16 15.95
CA LYS A 16 2.75 -22.97 16.85
C LYS A 16 1.97 -22.13 17.85
N ASP A 17 2.65 -21.19 18.52
CA ASP A 17 2.11 -20.39 19.62
C ASP A 17 2.89 -19.08 19.80
N ILE A 18 2.45 -18.26 20.76
CA ILE A 18 3.07 -16.97 21.06
C ILE A 18 4.50 -17.10 21.59
N ASP A 19 4.81 -18.18 22.31
CA ASP A 19 6.14 -18.41 22.88
C ASP A 19 7.15 -18.70 21.75
N GLU A 20 6.76 -19.49 20.75
CA GLU A 20 7.57 -19.72 19.55
C GLU A 20 7.75 -18.42 18.76
N PHE A 21 6.71 -17.62 18.57
CA PHE A 21 6.81 -16.31 17.92
C PHE A 21 7.82 -15.41 18.64
N GLN A 22 7.71 -15.29 19.97
CA GLN A 22 8.62 -14.46 20.76
C GLN A 22 10.07 -14.94 20.68
N LYS A 23 10.28 -16.26 20.67
CA LYS A 23 11.60 -16.86 20.50
C LYS A 23 12.19 -16.52 19.11
N LEU A 24 11.41 -16.73 18.04
CA LEU A 24 11.81 -16.39 16.67
C LEU A 24 12.09 -14.90 16.52
N TYR A 25 11.23 -14.06 17.09
CA TYR A 25 11.44 -12.61 17.08
C TYR A 25 12.75 -12.23 17.79
N LYS A 26 12.97 -12.73 19.01
CA LYS A 26 14.20 -12.49 19.77
C LYS A 26 15.43 -12.92 18.96
N ASP A 27 15.41 -14.11 18.39
CA ASP A 27 16.51 -14.64 17.58
C ASP A 27 16.77 -13.78 16.34
N SER A 28 15.70 -13.28 15.70
CA SER A 28 15.81 -12.38 14.54
C SER A 28 16.48 -11.03 14.87
N ILE A 29 16.43 -10.59 16.13
CA ILE A 29 17.05 -9.35 16.61
C ILE A 29 18.48 -9.58 17.12
N GLU A 30 18.69 -10.65 17.88
CA GLU A 30 20.01 -10.94 18.51
C GLU A 30 20.97 -11.64 17.56
N ASN A 31 20.48 -12.49 16.66
CA ASN A 31 21.25 -13.29 15.70
C ASN A 31 20.77 -13.10 14.24
N PRO A 32 20.68 -11.86 13.72
CA PRO A 32 20.04 -11.58 12.43
C PRO A 32 20.71 -12.29 11.25
N LYS A 33 22.05 -12.52 11.29
CA LYS A 33 22.77 -13.22 10.21
C LYS A 33 22.30 -14.66 10.07
N GLU A 34 22.37 -15.42 11.14
CA GLU A 34 21.97 -16.83 11.18
C GLU A 34 20.48 -17.00 10.91
N PHE A 35 19.65 -16.12 11.48
CA PHE A 35 18.20 -16.14 11.31
C PHE A 35 17.82 -15.91 9.84
N PHE A 36 18.28 -14.83 9.22
CA PHE A 36 17.94 -14.54 7.83
C PHE A 36 18.66 -15.43 6.82
N GLN A 37 19.82 -15.98 7.17
CA GLN A 37 20.47 -17.03 6.36
C GLN A 37 19.56 -18.25 6.22
N THR A 38 19.01 -18.72 7.34
CA THR A 38 18.08 -19.85 7.37
C THR A 38 16.82 -19.54 6.55
N LEU A 39 16.17 -18.41 6.83
CA LEU A 39 14.95 -18.02 6.10
C LEU A 39 15.19 -17.85 4.60
N ALA A 40 16.32 -17.25 4.19
CA ALA A 40 16.63 -17.05 2.79
C ALA A 40 16.86 -18.37 2.05
N LYS A 41 17.56 -19.33 2.68
CA LYS A 41 17.80 -20.66 2.09
C LYS A 41 16.54 -21.51 2.01
N GLU A 42 15.65 -21.42 2.98
CA GLU A 42 14.42 -22.21 3.02
C GLU A 42 13.32 -21.65 2.09
N ASN A 43 13.26 -20.33 1.91
CA ASN A 43 12.13 -19.66 1.29
C ASN A 43 12.42 -19.09 -0.11
N ILE A 44 13.67 -18.90 -0.50
CA ILE A 44 14.07 -18.36 -1.80
C ILE A 44 14.86 -19.41 -2.58
N SER A 45 14.54 -19.56 -3.86
CA SER A 45 15.32 -20.36 -4.79
C SER A 45 16.47 -19.52 -5.35
N TRP A 46 17.69 -19.97 -5.10
CA TRP A 46 18.91 -19.29 -5.52
C TRP A 46 19.46 -19.93 -6.78
N LEU A 47 19.90 -19.11 -7.73
CA LEU A 47 20.66 -19.55 -8.91
C LEU A 47 22.16 -19.66 -8.58
N LYS A 48 22.61 -18.81 -7.67
CA LYS A 48 23.93 -18.87 -7.02
C LYS A 48 23.74 -18.49 -5.56
N ASP A 49 24.26 -19.29 -4.62
CA ASP A 49 24.21 -19.00 -3.19
C ASP A 49 24.96 -17.70 -2.85
N PHE A 50 24.48 -17.00 -1.84
CA PHE A 50 25.16 -15.81 -1.32
C PHE A 50 26.34 -16.16 -0.43
N GLU A 51 27.31 -15.26 -0.37
CA GLU A 51 28.56 -15.40 0.40
C GLU A 51 28.44 -14.68 1.77
N GLU A 52 27.69 -13.59 1.82
CA GLU A 52 27.45 -12.79 3.02
C GLU A 52 25.97 -12.44 3.17
N VAL A 53 25.41 -12.60 4.38
CA VAL A 53 24.00 -12.32 4.65
C VAL A 53 23.72 -10.82 4.65
N HIS A 54 24.50 -10.04 5.39
CA HIS A 54 24.47 -8.57 5.34
C HIS A 54 25.77 -7.96 5.88
N ASN A 55 26.10 -6.77 5.41
CA ASN A 55 27.35 -6.06 5.72
C ASN A 55 27.31 -5.15 6.96
N ASN A 56 26.17 -5.06 7.66
CA ASN A 56 25.95 -4.20 8.84
C ASN A 56 26.24 -2.69 8.65
N SER A 57 26.19 -2.18 7.43
CA SER A 57 26.47 -0.78 7.13
C SER A 57 25.17 0.06 7.11
N PHE A 58 24.34 -0.05 8.15
CA PHE A 58 23.12 0.78 8.25
C PHE A 58 23.47 2.28 8.24
N PRO A 59 22.87 3.11 7.40
CA PRO A 59 21.71 2.88 6.52
C PRO A 59 21.99 2.22 5.16
N ASN A 60 23.26 2.06 4.77
CA ASN A 60 23.68 1.55 3.46
C ASN A 60 23.87 0.00 3.47
N THR A 61 23.05 -0.70 4.22
CA THR A 61 23.14 -2.16 4.34
C THR A 61 22.82 -2.83 3.00
N GLN A 62 23.65 -3.82 2.67
CA GLN A 62 23.43 -4.76 1.56
C GLN A 62 23.08 -6.12 2.13
N TRP A 63 22.19 -6.83 1.47
CA TRP A 63 21.70 -8.13 1.89
C TRP A 63 21.99 -9.21 0.86
N PHE A 64 22.46 -10.37 1.31
CA PHE A 64 22.73 -11.56 0.52
C PHE A 64 23.78 -11.35 -0.58
N ASN A 65 24.86 -10.65 -0.24
CA ASN A 65 25.95 -10.33 -1.16
C ASN A 65 26.54 -11.57 -1.83
N GLY A 66 26.79 -11.49 -3.13
CA GLY A 66 27.33 -12.57 -3.96
C GLY A 66 26.29 -13.59 -4.41
N GLY A 67 25.06 -13.53 -3.89
CA GLY A 67 23.96 -14.38 -4.29
C GLY A 67 23.28 -13.91 -5.58
N GLN A 68 22.73 -14.87 -6.36
CA GLN A 68 21.92 -14.57 -7.54
C GLN A 68 20.59 -15.30 -7.48
N THR A 69 19.53 -14.59 -7.82
CA THR A 69 18.16 -15.11 -7.89
C THR A 69 17.37 -14.39 -8.98
N ASN A 70 16.11 -14.79 -9.19
CA ASN A 70 15.17 -14.08 -10.06
C ASN A 70 13.77 -14.08 -9.43
N VAL A 71 13.12 -12.92 -9.39
CA VAL A 71 11.82 -12.77 -8.74
C VAL A 71 10.73 -13.50 -9.50
N SER A 72 10.69 -13.41 -10.84
CA SER A 72 9.73 -14.16 -11.67
C SER A 72 9.87 -15.67 -11.47
N PHE A 73 11.12 -16.19 -11.44
CA PHE A 73 11.37 -17.60 -11.15
C PHE A 73 10.79 -18.03 -9.80
N ASN A 74 11.00 -17.24 -8.77
CA ASN A 74 10.49 -17.53 -7.43
C ASN A 74 8.96 -17.41 -7.34
N CYS A 75 8.34 -16.57 -8.15
CA CYS A 75 6.89 -16.40 -8.19
C CYS A 75 6.17 -17.46 -9.04
N ILE A 76 6.86 -18.05 -10.03
CA ILE A 76 6.18 -18.90 -11.03
C ILE A 76 6.90 -20.25 -11.19
N ASP A 77 8.12 -20.25 -11.75
CA ASP A 77 8.78 -21.45 -12.25
C ASP A 77 8.96 -22.53 -11.18
N ARG A 78 9.38 -22.13 -9.97
CA ARG A 78 9.63 -23.06 -8.87
C ARG A 78 8.38 -23.83 -8.43
N HIS A 79 7.20 -23.33 -8.78
CA HIS A 79 5.93 -23.95 -8.44
C HIS A 79 5.41 -24.88 -9.53
N LEU A 80 5.94 -24.85 -10.76
CA LEU A 80 5.40 -25.60 -11.88
C LEU A 80 5.45 -27.10 -11.68
N LYS A 81 6.50 -27.60 -11.01
CA LYS A 81 6.64 -29.04 -10.76
C LYS A 81 5.45 -29.65 -10.03
N ASP A 82 4.94 -28.94 -9.01
CA ASP A 82 3.92 -29.50 -8.10
C ASP A 82 2.56 -28.80 -8.24
N ASN A 83 2.52 -27.58 -8.79
CA ASN A 83 1.35 -26.70 -8.83
C ASN A 83 1.03 -26.14 -10.23
N ALA A 84 1.52 -26.74 -11.32
CA ALA A 84 1.30 -26.22 -12.67
C ALA A 84 -0.19 -25.91 -12.96
N ASN A 85 -1.08 -26.78 -12.53
CA ASN A 85 -2.53 -26.68 -12.76
C ASN A 85 -3.29 -25.92 -11.64
N LYS A 86 -2.58 -25.48 -10.57
CA LYS A 86 -3.19 -24.66 -9.52
C LYS A 86 -3.46 -23.27 -10.06
N VAL A 87 -4.61 -22.70 -9.72
CA VAL A 87 -4.92 -21.29 -10.05
C VAL A 87 -3.93 -20.38 -9.31
N ALA A 88 -3.16 -19.62 -10.06
CA ALA A 88 -2.24 -18.60 -9.55
C ALA A 88 -2.95 -17.26 -9.41
N LEU A 89 -3.65 -16.84 -10.46
CA LEU A 89 -4.27 -15.53 -10.55
C LEU A 89 -5.74 -15.65 -10.94
N ILE A 90 -6.59 -15.01 -10.16
CA ILE A 90 -7.98 -14.74 -10.49
C ILE A 90 -8.08 -13.26 -10.83
N TRP A 91 -8.71 -12.95 -11.96
CA TRP A 91 -9.05 -11.57 -12.29
C TRP A 91 -10.56 -11.40 -12.34
N GLU A 92 -11.03 -10.33 -11.75
CA GLU A 92 -12.42 -9.90 -11.76
C GLU A 92 -12.51 -8.51 -12.36
N GLY A 93 -13.29 -8.36 -13.42
CA GLY A 93 -13.48 -7.10 -14.12
C GLY A 93 -14.38 -6.12 -13.38
N ASP A 94 -14.43 -4.88 -13.89
CA ASP A 94 -15.38 -3.86 -13.43
C ASP A 94 -16.84 -4.35 -13.64
N ASP A 95 -17.13 -4.98 -14.79
CA ASP A 95 -18.38 -5.71 -15.00
C ASP A 95 -18.33 -7.08 -14.29
N PRO A 96 -19.33 -7.44 -13.46
CA PRO A 96 -19.40 -8.72 -12.75
C PRO A 96 -19.39 -9.97 -13.64
N SER A 97 -19.76 -9.83 -14.92
CA SER A 97 -19.73 -10.93 -15.91
C SER A 97 -18.33 -11.17 -16.49
N ASP A 98 -17.41 -10.23 -16.30
CA ASP A 98 -16.07 -10.25 -16.89
C ASP A 98 -15.06 -10.80 -15.87
N SER A 99 -14.49 -11.97 -16.15
CA SER A 99 -13.54 -12.61 -15.24
C SER A 99 -12.62 -13.59 -15.95
N LYS A 100 -11.43 -13.82 -15.38
CA LYS A 100 -10.43 -14.76 -15.89
C LYS A 100 -9.75 -15.50 -14.74
N LYS A 101 -9.37 -16.74 -14.97
CA LYS A 101 -8.51 -17.51 -14.07
C LYS A 101 -7.31 -17.99 -14.86
N LEU A 102 -6.14 -17.93 -14.24
CA LEU A 102 -4.89 -18.40 -14.81
C LEU A 102 -4.25 -19.38 -13.84
N THR A 103 -3.88 -20.54 -14.33
CA THR A 103 -3.02 -21.49 -13.60
C THR A 103 -1.58 -20.98 -13.56
N TYR A 104 -0.73 -21.58 -12.72
CA TYR A 104 0.71 -21.27 -12.71
C TYR A 104 1.35 -21.54 -14.07
N GLN A 105 0.94 -22.58 -14.79
CA GLN A 105 1.45 -22.88 -16.14
C GLN A 105 1.01 -21.80 -17.14
N GLU A 106 -0.25 -21.43 -17.16
CA GLU A 106 -0.76 -20.38 -18.06
C GLU A 106 -0.12 -19.02 -17.75
N LEU A 107 0.07 -18.70 -16.45
CA LEU A 107 0.79 -17.49 -16.04
C LEU A 107 2.25 -17.51 -16.52
N HIS A 108 2.94 -18.65 -16.40
CA HIS A 108 4.29 -18.83 -16.91
C HIS A 108 4.36 -18.54 -18.42
N ASP A 109 3.47 -19.17 -19.19
CA ASP A 109 3.48 -19.06 -20.64
C ASP A 109 3.23 -17.62 -21.10
N GLU A 110 2.26 -16.94 -20.49
CA GLU A 110 1.95 -15.54 -20.82
C GLU A 110 3.08 -14.57 -20.39
N VAL A 111 3.69 -14.80 -19.22
CA VAL A 111 4.84 -13.99 -18.75
C VAL A 111 6.05 -14.19 -19.66
N CYS A 112 6.31 -15.42 -20.14
CA CYS A 112 7.39 -15.69 -21.08
C CYS A 112 7.17 -15.02 -22.43
N LYS A 113 5.95 -15.08 -22.99
CA LYS A 113 5.59 -14.35 -24.21
C LYS A 113 5.79 -12.85 -24.04
N PHE A 114 5.29 -12.28 -22.92
CA PHE A 114 5.45 -10.87 -22.64
C PHE A 114 6.93 -10.47 -22.51
N ALA A 115 7.73 -11.30 -21.85
CA ALA A 115 9.17 -11.11 -21.72
C ALA A 115 9.90 -11.09 -23.07
N ASN A 116 9.55 -12.02 -23.98
CA ASN A 116 10.11 -12.09 -25.32
C ASN A 116 9.69 -10.85 -26.15
N VAL A 117 8.43 -10.43 -26.10
CA VAL A 117 7.97 -9.17 -26.73
C VAL A 117 8.78 -7.97 -26.24
N LEU A 118 9.04 -7.87 -24.92
CA LEU A 118 9.87 -6.79 -24.38
C LEU A 118 11.32 -6.84 -24.91
N LYS A 119 11.90 -8.04 -25.02
CA LYS A 119 13.26 -8.24 -25.57
C LYS A 119 13.31 -7.81 -27.04
N ASP A 120 12.31 -8.16 -27.85
CA ASP A 120 12.21 -7.78 -29.26
C ASP A 120 12.08 -6.24 -29.42
N LEU A 121 11.47 -5.56 -28.43
CA LEU A 121 11.43 -4.10 -28.34
C LEU A 121 12.71 -3.48 -27.76
N GLY A 122 13.77 -4.28 -27.53
CA GLY A 122 15.09 -3.83 -27.09
C GLY A 122 15.25 -3.69 -25.57
N VAL A 123 14.30 -4.19 -24.76
CA VAL A 123 14.42 -4.20 -23.29
C VAL A 123 15.42 -5.28 -22.87
N LYS A 124 16.32 -4.94 -21.97
CA LYS A 124 17.36 -5.81 -21.42
C LYS A 124 17.58 -5.55 -19.94
N LYS A 125 18.40 -6.37 -19.30
CA LYS A 125 18.80 -6.17 -17.89
C LYS A 125 19.19 -4.71 -17.62
N GLY A 126 18.60 -4.13 -16.58
CA GLY A 126 18.80 -2.73 -16.18
C GLY A 126 18.00 -1.68 -16.98
N SER A 127 17.27 -2.07 -18.03
CA SER A 127 16.36 -1.15 -18.71
C SER A 127 15.21 -0.73 -17.81
N ARG A 128 14.84 0.57 -17.79
CA ARG A 128 13.67 1.06 -17.06
C ARG A 128 12.46 1.04 -17.95
N VAL A 129 11.38 0.42 -17.43
CA VAL A 129 10.10 0.20 -18.12
C VAL A 129 8.99 0.89 -17.34
N CYS A 130 8.31 1.86 -17.94
CA CYS A 130 7.14 2.48 -17.34
C CYS A 130 5.89 1.63 -17.63
N ILE A 131 5.13 1.28 -16.58
CA ILE A 131 3.87 0.53 -16.69
C ILE A 131 2.74 1.44 -16.22
N TYR A 132 1.88 1.88 -17.14
CA TYR A 132 0.70 2.71 -16.88
C TYR A 132 -0.54 1.98 -17.36
N MET A 133 -1.04 1.08 -16.52
CA MET A 133 -2.02 0.06 -16.88
C MET A 133 -3.24 0.08 -15.94
N PRO A 134 -4.41 -0.38 -16.38
CA PRO A 134 -5.50 -0.71 -15.46
C PRO A 134 -5.20 -2.03 -14.75
N MET A 135 -6.02 -2.39 -13.76
CA MET A 135 -5.89 -3.63 -12.99
C MET A 135 -6.35 -4.86 -13.79
N ILE A 136 -5.65 -5.17 -14.88
CA ILE A 136 -5.87 -6.35 -15.74
C ILE A 136 -4.70 -7.32 -15.63
N VAL A 137 -4.89 -8.56 -16.07
CA VAL A 137 -3.87 -9.61 -15.94
C VAL A 137 -2.57 -9.26 -16.66
N GLU A 138 -2.65 -8.51 -17.75
CA GLU A 138 -1.49 -8.07 -18.52
C GLU A 138 -0.58 -7.10 -17.71
N ALA A 139 -1.13 -6.39 -16.73
CA ALA A 139 -0.30 -5.60 -15.80
C ALA A 139 0.57 -6.51 -14.93
N ALA A 140 0.03 -7.65 -14.47
CA ALA A 140 0.81 -8.65 -13.76
C ALA A 140 1.86 -9.30 -14.68
N PHE A 141 1.49 -9.62 -15.93
CA PHE A 141 2.44 -10.15 -16.92
C PHE A 141 3.60 -9.19 -17.16
N ALA A 142 3.31 -7.91 -17.36
CA ALA A 142 4.33 -6.87 -17.59
C ALA A 142 5.31 -6.75 -16.41
N MET A 143 4.81 -6.73 -15.17
CA MET A 143 5.66 -6.66 -13.98
C MET A 143 6.54 -7.91 -13.85
N LEU A 144 5.96 -9.11 -13.98
CA LEU A 144 6.69 -10.38 -13.87
C LEU A 144 7.65 -10.60 -15.05
N ALA A 145 7.30 -10.16 -16.25
CA ALA A 145 8.17 -10.20 -17.42
C ALA A 145 9.40 -9.27 -17.25
N CYS A 146 9.20 -8.05 -16.74
CA CYS A 146 10.32 -7.16 -16.40
C CYS A 146 11.28 -7.83 -15.44
N THR A 147 10.77 -8.40 -14.33
CA THR A 147 11.62 -9.08 -13.36
C THR A 147 12.30 -10.32 -13.94
N ARG A 148 11.64 -11.02 -14.89
CA ARG A 148 12.18 -12.19 -15.56
C ARG A 148 13.44 -11.88 -16.37
N ILE A 149 13.43 -10.77 -17.10
CA ILE A 149 14.56 -10.35 -17.96
C ILE A 149 15.51 -9.35 -17.30
N GLY A 150 15.33 -9.09 -15.99
CA GLY A 150 16.18 -8.17 -15.23
C GLY A 150 15.94 -6.69 -15.55
N ALA A 151 14.80 -6.34 -16.15
CA ALA A 151 14.41 -4.95 -16.34
C ALA A 151 13.82 -4.36 -15.05
N VAL A 152 14.06 -3.07 -14.82
CA VAL A 152 13.56 -2.33 -13.66
C VAL A 152 12.22 -1.70 -14.02
N HIS A 153 11.13 -2.19 -13.45
CA HIS A 153 9.83 -1.58 -13.73
C HIS A 153 9.53 -0.38 -12.83
N SER A 154 8.82 0.59 -13.40
CA SER A 154 8.24 1.73 -12.69
C SER A 154 6.75 1.75 -12.98
N VAL A 155 5.95 1.24 -12.04
CA VAL A 155 4.49 1.22 -12.20
C VAL A 155 3.92 2.56 -11.79
N VAL A 156 3.12 3.14 -12.66
CA VAL A 156 2.40 4.39 -12.44
C VAL A 156 0.91 4.09 -12.39
N PHE A 157 0.24 4.54 -11.33
CA PHE A 157 -1.19 4.31 -11.16
C PHE A 157 -1.98 4.83 -12.37
N GLY A 158 -2.79 3.97 -13.00
CA GLY A 158 -3.55 4.26 -14.23
C GLY A 158 -4.56 5.42 -14.13
N GLY A 159 -4.77 5.91 -12.93
CA GLY A 159 -5.56 7.09 -12.67
C GLY A 159 -4.78 8.41 -12.60
N PHE A 160 -3.45 8.43 -12.66
CA PHE A 160 -2.68 9.67 -12.61
C PHE A 160 -2.82 10.49 -13.91
N SER A 161 -2.61 11.81 -13.78
CA SER A 161 -2.65 12.74 -14.90
C SER A 161 -1.47 12.53 -15.86
N PRO A 162 -1.57 13.00 -17.13
CA PRO A 162 -0.47 12.98 -18.08
C PRO A 162 0.80 13.66 -17.56
N GLU A 163 0.68 14.77 -16.83
CA GLU A 163 1.82 15.47 -16.23
C GLU A 163 2.53 14.60 -15.18
N SER A 164 1.75 13.99 -14.29
CA SER A 164 2.28 13.07 -13.28
C SER A 164 2.97 11.85 -13.88
N LEU A 165 2.46 11.35 -15.01
CA LEU A 165 3.07 10.26 -15.78
C LEU A 165 4.38 10.71 -16.44
N LYS A 166 4.38 11.88 -17.10
CA LYS A 166 5.57 12.47 -17.73
C LYS A 166 6.72 12.61 -16.74
N ASP A 167 6.45 13.20 -15.58
CA ASP A 167 7.48 13.44 -14.56
C ASP A 167 8.16 12.14 -14.11
N ARG A 168 7.40 11.06 -13.97
CA ARG A 168 7.93 9.75 -13.58
C ARG A 168 8.71 9.05 -14.69
N ILE A 169 8.27 9.19 -15.94
CA ILE A 169 9.00 8.67 -17.12
C ILE A 169 10.37 9.34 -17.20
N LEU A 170 10.42 10.67 -17.06
CA LEU A 170 11.64 11.44 -17.14
C LEU A 170 12.59 11.15 -15.97
N ASP A 171 12.07 11.16 -14.74
CA ASP A 171 12.89 10.93 -13.53
C ASP A 171 13.47 9.51 -13.48
N ALA A 172 12.68 8.49 -13.86
CA ALA A 172 13.16 7.12 -13.97
C ALA A 172 13.98 6.83 -15.23
N ASP A 173 14.13 7.78 -16.14
CA ASP A 173 14.79 7.59 -17.45
C ASP A 173 14.23 6.37 -18.21
N CYS A 174 12.92 6.21 -18.23
CA CYS A 174 12.26 5.12 -18.95
C CYS A 174 12.45 5.27 -20.46
N LYS A 175 12.58 4.14 -21.18
CA LYS A 175 12.74 4.12 -22.65
C LYS A 175 11.56 3.48 -23.37
N ILE A 176 10.66 2.84 -22.64
CA ILE A 176 9.45 2.22 -23.13
C ILE A 176 8.30 2.46 -22.14
N VAL A 177 7.09 2.59 -22.67
CA VAL A 177 5.85 2.67 -21.90
C VAL A 177 4.94 1.51 -22.29
N ILE A 178 4.40 0.83 -21.29
CA ILE A 178 3.35 -0.21 -21.44
C ILE A 178 2.05 0.41 -20.94
N THR A 179 1.00 0.35 -21.77
CA THR A 179 -0.32 0.90 -21.42
C THR A 179 -1.45 0.05 -22.03
N ALA A 180 -2.69 0.40 -21.76
CA ALA A 180 -3.86 -0.15 -22.47
C ALA A 180 -4.52 0.96 -23.32
N ASP A 181 -5.37 0.54 -24.26
CA ASP A 181 -6.21 1.48 -25.01
C ASP A 181 -7.03 2.35 -24.04
N GLU A 182 -7.82 1.73 -23.21
CA GLU A 182 -8.62 2.34 -22.14
C GLU A 182 -8.65 1.40 -20.93
N GLY A 183 -9.03 1.91 -19.76
CA GLY A 183 -9.39 1.11 -18.59
C GLY A 183 -10.86 1.23 -18.27
N LEU A 184 -11.40 0.33 -17.44
CA LEU A 184 -12.75 0.41 -16.90
C LEU A 184 -12.68 0.62 -15.39
N ARG A 185 -13.47 1.57 -14.87
CA ARG A 185 -13.51 1.83 -13.43
C ARG A 185 -14.85 2.44 -13.01
N GLY A 186 -15.65 1.68 -12.27
CA GLY A 186 -16.96 2.12 -11.78
C GLY A 186 -17.93 2.44 -12.93
N GLY A 187 -17.94 1.63 -13.99
CA GLY A 187 -18.75 1.83 -15.19
C GLY A 187 -18.26 2.92 -16.13
N LYS A 188 -17.10 3.54 -15.85
CA LYS A 188 -16.53 4.62 -16.66
C LYS A 188 -15.25 4.17 -17.36
N LYS A 189 -15.04 4.68 -18.58
CA LYS A 189 -13.79 4.52 -19.31
C LYS A 189 -12.72 5.49 -18.81
N VAL A 190 -11.50 4.98 -18.64
CA VAL A 190 -10.30 5.78 -18.34
C VAL A 190 -9.46 5.83 -19.60
N PRO A 191 -9.17 7.02 -20.16
CA PRO A 191 -8.49 7.17 -21.47
C PRO A 191 -6.98 7.01 -21.34
N LEU A 192 -6.49 5.81 -21.04
CA LEU A 192 -5.08 5.57 -20.71
C LEU A 192 -4.14 5.92 -21.86
N LYS A 193 -4.42 5.43 -23.07
CA LYS A 193 -3.60 5.72 -24.25
C LYS A 193 -3.54 7.21 -24.57
N SER A 194 -4.66 7.93 -24.44
CA SER A 194 -4.69 9.37 -24.66
C SER A 194 -3.86 10.12 -23.60
N ASN A 195 -3.88 9.67 -22.35
CA ASN A 195 -3.05 10.23 -21.29
C ASN A 195 -1.57 9.99 -21.55
N VAL A 196 -1.21 8.80 -22.05
CA VAL A 196 0.17 8.49 -22.48
C VAL A 196 0.61 9.40 -23.61
N ASP A 197 -0.22 9.59 -24.64
CA ASP A 197 0.13 10.46 -25.76
C ASP A 197 0.39 11.90 -25.33
N GLU A 198 -0.42 12.41 -24.40
CA GLU A 198 -0.21 13.76 -23.86
C GLU A 198 1.10 13.84 -23.06
N ALA A 199 1.37 12.86 -22.21
CA ALA A 199 2.61 12.78 -21.42
C ALA A 199 3.85 12.73 -22.33
N LEU A 200 3.78 11.93 -23.39
CA LEU A 200 4.90 11.68 -24.30
C LEU A 200 5.27 12.86 -25.21
N LYS A 201 4.44 13.91 -25.30
CA LYS A 201 4.85 15.18 -25.93
C LYS A 201 6.10 15.79 -25.27
N GLY A 202 6.28 15.51 -23.96
CA GLY A 202 7.45 15.95 -23.20
C GLY A 202 8.54 14.88 -23.01
N CYS A 203 8.42 13.69 -23.64
CA CYS A 203 9.34 12.55 -23.43
C CYS A 203 9.90 12.03 -24.78
N PRO A 204 10.77 12.78 -25.47
CA PRO A 204 11.25 12.43 -26.83
C PRO A 204 12.10 11.15 -26.87
N GLU A 205 12.60 10.68 -25.72
CA GLU A 205 13.41 9.47 -25.60
C GLU A 205 12.61 8.18 -25.66
N ILE A 206 11.28 8.23 -25.50
CA ILE A 206 10.41 7.05 -25.62
C ILE A 206 10.28 6.67 -27.09
N LYS A 207 10.80 5.50 -27.43
CA LYS A 207 10.80 4.98 -28.81
C LYS A 207 9.63 4.04 -29.08
N ASN A 208 9.17 3.31 -28.06
CA ASN A 208 8.10 2.33 -28.19
C ASN A 208 7.05 2.54 -27.09
N THR A 209 5.77 2.43 -27.49
CA THR A 209 4.63 2.32 -26.59
C THR A 209 3.92 1.01 -26.88
N LEU A 210 4.01 0.05 -25.95
CA LEU A 210 3.32 -1.23 -26.05
C LEU A 210 1.89 -1.07 -25.52
N VAL A 211 0.90 -1.28 -26.37
CA VAL A 211 -0.53 -1.03 -26.07
C VAL A 211 -1.30 -2.32 -26.03
N ILE A 212 -2.04 -2.56 -24.94
CA ILE A 212 -2.92 -3.71 -24.76
C ILE A 212 -4.37 -3.34 -25.11
N LYS A 213 -5.09 -4.20 -25.81
CA LYS A 213 -6.52 -4.02 -26.11
C LYS A 213 -7.38 -4.48 -24.95
N ARG A 214 -7.83 -3.53 -24.11
CA ARG A 214 -8.79 -3.83 -23.01
C ARG A 214 -10.24 -3.63 -23.43
N THR A 215 -10.56 -2.51 -24.07
CA THR A 215 -11.93 -2.18 -24.47
C THR A 215 -12.16 -2.30 -25.98
N GLY A 216 -11.11 -2.30 -26.78
CA GLY A 216 -11.20 -2.22 -28.23
C GLY A 216 -11.64 -0.83 -28.73
N GLY A 217 -11.51 0.19 -27.87
CA GLY A 217 -11.86 1.57 -28.20
C GLY A 217 -10.99 2.17 -29.30
N ASN A 218 -11.56 3.13 -30.04
CA ASN A 218 -10.79 3.89 -31.01
C ASN A 218 -9.91 4.92 -30.26
N VAL A 219 -8.59 4.72 -30.30
CA VAL A 219 -7.61 5.57 -29.59
C VAL A 219 -6.67 6.24 -30.59
N PRO A 220 -6.11 7.41 -30.26
CA PRO A 220 -5.05 8.02 -31.06
C PRO A 220 -3.88 7.04 -31.26
N TRP A 221 -3.27 7.05 -32.46
CA TRP A 221 -2.22 6.11 -32.82
C TRP A 221 -1.06 6.79 -33.54
N ASN A 222 0.16 6.45 -33.15
CA ASN A 222 1.40 6.90 -33.79
C ASN A 222 2.14 5.69 -34.36
N GLU A 223 2.05 5.48 -35.67
CA GLU A 223 2.63 4.33 -36.41
C GLU A 223 4.16 4.16 -36.20
N ASN A 224 4.87 5.23 -35.84
CA ASN A 224 6.32 5.18 -35.65
C ASN A 224 6.71 4.81 -34.19
N ARG A 225 5.74 4.65 -33.29
CA ARG A 225 6.00 4.46 -31.86
C ARG A 225 5.12 3.38 -31.24
N ASP A 226 3.86 3.33 -31.61
CA ASP A 226 2.86 2.53 -30.94
C ASP A 226 2.74 1.14 -31.59
N VAL A 227 2.71 0.11 -30.77
CA VAL A 227 2.57 -1.28 -31.23
C VAL A 227 1.55 -2.00 -30.36
N TRP A 228 0.70 -2.82 -30.99
CA TRP A 228 -0.26 -3.66 -30.27
C TRP A 228 0.42 -4.89 -29.69
N TYR A 229 0.23 -5.15 -28.41
CA TYR A 229 0.73 -6.36 -27.75
C TYR A 229 0.22 -7.62 -28.42
N GLU A 230 -1.07 -7.66 -28.74
CA GLU A 230 -1.72 -8.83 -29.36
C GLU A 230 -1.14 -9.17 -30.74
N GLU A 231 -0.53 -8.22 -31.42
CA GLU A 231 0.14 -8.48 -32.70
C GLU A 231 1.52 -9.11 -32.49
N LEU A 232 2.31 -8.57 -31.57
CA LEU A 232 3.64 -9.08 -31.29
C LEU A 232 3.63 -10.42 -30.53
N SER A 233 2.64 -10.64 -29.67
CA SER A 233 2.56 -11.85 -28.84
C SER A 233 2.11 -13.10 -29.62
N LYS A 234 1.55 -12.96 -30.83
CA LYS A 234 1.08 -14.10 -31.63
C LYS A 234 2.18 -15.11 -31.94
N ASP A 235 3.35 -14.60 -32.28
CA ASP A 235 4.50 -15.40 -32.70
C ASP A 235 5.58 -15.51 -31.61
N ALA A 236 5.31 -14.92 -30.42
CA ALA A 236 6.24 -14.94 -29.30
C ALA A 236 6.27 -16.32 -28.63
N GLU A 237 7.48 -16.82 -28.37
CA GLU A 237 7.67 -18.07 -27.66
C GLU A 237 7.15 -17.99 -26.21
N ASN A 238 6.54 -19.07 -25.73
CA ASN A 238 6.04 -19.22 -24.36
C ASN A 238 7.10 -19.74 -23.38
N SER A 239 8.37 -19.65 -23.77
CA SER A 239 9.53 -19.96 -22.92
C SER A 239 10.51 -18.80 -22.96
N CYS A 240 11.06 -18.44 -21.81
CA CYS A 240 12.06 -17.40 -21.66
C CYS A 240 12.87 -17.68 -20.39
N ASN A 241 14.15 -17.90 -20.52
CA ASN A 241 15.00 -18.16 -19.36
C ASN A 241 15.04 -16.93 -18.43
N PRO A 242 14.92 -17.12 -17.09
CA PRO A 242 15.05 -16.02 -16.15
C PRO A 242 16.50 -15.52 -16.10
N GLU A 243 16.67 -14.20 -16.14
CA GLU A 243 17.98 -13.54 -16.01
C GLU A 243 18.51 -13.71 -14.59
N PRO A 244 19.77 -14.18 -14.41
CA PRO A 244 20.43 -14.18 -13.10
C PRO A 244 20.61 -12.73 -12.62
N MET A 245 19.92 -12.38 -11.50
CA MET A 245 20.02 -11.08 -10.88
C MET A 245 20.87 -11.17 -9.63
N ASP A 246 21.83 -10.29 -9.48
CA ASP A 246 22.54 -10.14 -8.22
C ASP A 246 21.55 -9.68 -7.12
N SER A 247 21.81 -10.07 -5.88
CA SER A 247 20.91 -9.82 -4.75
C SER A 247 20.56 -8.33 -4.59
N GLU A 248 21.50 -7.43 -4.86
CA GLU A 248 21.33 -5.98 -4.76
C GLU A 248 21.00 -5.30 -6.11
N ASP A 249 20.84 -6.06 -7.19
CA ASP A 249 20.37 -5.49 -8.45
C ASP A 249 18.99 -4.81 -8.25
N PRO A 250 18.77 -3.62 -8.84
CA PRO A 250 17.49 -2.93 -8.79
C PRO A 250 16.33 -3.79 -9.32
N LEU A 251 15.24 -3.84 -8.57
CA LEU A 251 14.03 -4.57 -8.95
C LEU A 251 12.98 -3.64 -9.54
N PHE A 252 12.64 -2.58 -8.82
CA PHE A 252 11.68 -1.58 -9.26
C PHE A 252 11.93 -0.21 -8.64
N ILE A 253 11.32 0.80 -9.27
CA ILE A 253 11.24 2.18 -8.78
C ILE A 253 9.77 2.50 -8.56
N LEU A 254 9.39 2.86 -7.35
CA LEU A 254 8.03 3.25 -7.03
C LEU A 254 7.97 4.65 -6.44
N TYR A 255 7.18 5.52 -7.05
CA TYR A 255 7.12 6.93 -6.67
C TYR A 255 6.15 7.18 -5.53
N THR A 256 6.64 7.85 -4.49
CA THR A 256 5.84 8.35 -3.36
C THR A 256 5.76 9.88 -3.40
N SER A 257 4.66 10.43 -2.84
CA SER A 257 4.54 11.87 -2.66
C SER A 257 5.57 12.34 -1.63
N GLY A 258 6.45 13.26 -2.03
CA GLY A 258 7.40 13.90 -1.10
C GLY A 258 6.76 15.08 -0.37
N SER A 259 7.22 15.36 0.85
CA SER A 259 6.89 16.60 1.59
C SER A 259 7.35 17.87 0.84
N THR A 260 8.35 17.75 -0.02
CA THR A 260 8.96 18.85 -0.81
C THR A 260 8.33 19.08 -2.19
N GLY A 261 7.24 18.39 -2.53
CA GLY A 261 6.50 18.58 -3.79
C GLY A 261 6.94 17.70 -4.96
N LYS A 262 8.24 17.33 -5.10
CA LYS A 262 8.68 16.38 -6.13
C LYS A 262 8.53 14.95 -5.63
N PRO A 263 7.94 14.02 -6.44
CA PRO A 263 7.88 12.61 -6.10
C PRO A 263 9.27 12.04 -5.84
N LYS A 264 9.36 11.05 -4.94
CA LYS A 264 10.58 10.29 -4.65
C LYS A 264 10.48 8.92 -5.29
N GLY A 265 11.41 8.56 -6.15
CA GLY A 265 11.51 7.22 -6.73
C GLY A 265 12.16 6.26 -5.72
N VAL A 266 11.36 5.57 -4.91
CA VAL A 266 11.84 4.57 -3.96
C VAL A 266 12.37 3.37 -4.73
N LEU A 267 13.65 3.02 -4.52
CA LEU A 267 14.34 1.91 -5.18
C LEU A 267 14.45 0.73 -4.22
N HIS A 268 13.94 -0.42 -4.65
CA HIS A 268 14.12 -1.70 -3.97
C HIS A 268 15.03 -2.64 -4.74
N SER A 269 15.81 -3.45 -4.00
CA SER A 269 16.68 -4.51 -4.55
C SER A 269 15.94 -5.83 -4.71
N THR A 270 16.56 -6.77 -5.42
CA THR A 270 15.95 -8.05 -5.83
C THR A 270 15.74 -9.01 -4.65
N ALA A 271 16.79 -9.48 -3.99
CA ALA A 271 16.67 -10.59 -3.05
C ALA A 271 16.10 -10.18 -1.70
N GLY A 272 16.55 -9.06 -1.15
CA GLY A 272 16.09 -8.59 0.16
C GLY A 272 14.61 -8.25 0.16
N TYR A 273 14.14 -7.57 -0.90
CA TYR A 273 12.72 -7.27 -1.05
C TYR A 273 11.88 -8.55 -1.22
N LEU A 274 12.33 -9.48 -2.08
CA LEU A 274 11.62 -10.74 -2.31
C LEU A 274 11.47 -11.54 -1.01
N LEU A 275 12.54 -11.66 -0.21
CA LEU A 275 12.46 -12.36 1.08
C LEU A 275 11.48 -11.67 2.03
N GLY A 276 11.55 -10.34 2.16
CA GLY A 276 10.62 -9.58 3.01
C GLY A 276 9.16 -9.77 2.61
N ALA A 277 8.85 -9.69 1.30
CA ALA A 277 7.52 -9.92 0.77
C ALA A 277 7.04 -11.37 1.03
N HIS A 278 7.91 -12.34 0.80
CA HIS A 278 7.61 -13.75 0.98
C HIS A 278 7.29 -14.11 2.43
N ILE A 279 8.22 -13.79 3.37
CA ILE A 279 8.06 -14.19 4.77
C ILE A 279 6.95 -13.43 5.48
N SER A 280 6.78 -12.13 5.18
CA SER A 280 5.69 -11.35 5.78
C SER A 280 4.33 -11.89 5.33
N PHE A 281 4.15 -12.20 4.05
CA PHE A 281 2.92 -12.82 3.56
C PHE A 281 2.68 -14.20 4.19
N LYS A 282 3.71 -15.04 4.26
CA LYS A 282 3.67 -16.39 4.81
C LYS A 282 3.22 -16.40 6.27
N TYR A 283 3.93 -15.67 7.10
CA TYR A 283 3.77 -15.76 8.57
C TYR A 283 2.63 -14.89 9.09
N ILE A 284 2.48 -13.66 8.60
CA ILE A 284 1.46 -12.71 9.09
C ILE A 284 0.05 -13.23 8.80
N PHE A 285 -0.20 -13.65 7.55
CA PHE A 285 -1.52 -14.17 7.17
C PHE A 285 -1.69 -15.66 7.45
N GLY A 286 -0.63 -16.36 7.89
CA GLY A 286 -0.70 -17.80 8.13
C GLY A 286 -1.28 -18.52 6.90
N ILE A 287 -0.70 -18.25 5.72
CA ILE A 287 -1.23 -18.73 4.44
C ILE A 287 -1.24 -20.25 4.35
N ARG A 288 -2.32 -20.80 3.86
CA ARG A 288 -2.53 -22.24 3.64
C ARG A 288 -2.54 -22.55 2.15
N PRO A 289 -2.19 -23.77 1.74
CA PRO A 289 -2.15 -24.14 0.30
C PRO A 289 -3.46 -23.90 -0.45
N GLU A 290 -4.61 -24.06 0.23
CA GLU A 290 -5.95 -23.90 -0.35
C GLU A 290 -6.50 -22.48 -0.29
N ASP A 291 -5.86 -21.58 0.45
CA ASP A 291 -6.36 -20.22 0.62
C ASP A 291 -6.41 -19.45 -0.69
N ARG A 292 -7.49 -18.68 -0.83
CA ARG A 292 -7.66 -17.65 -1.85
C ARG A 292 -7.58 -16.30 -1.20
N TYR A 293 -6.60 -15.55 -1.63
CA TYR A 293 -6.26 -14.25 -1.08
C TYR A 293 -6.71 -13.13 -2.01
N TRP A 294 -7.28 -12.08 -1.45
CA TRP A 294 -7.66 -10.90 -2.19
C TRP A 294 -7.20 -9.62 -1.48
N CYS A 295 -6.36 -8.85 -2.17
CA CYS A 295 -6.00 -7.49 -1.79
C CYS A 295 -6.66 -6.50 -2.75
N THR A 296 -7.37 -5.50 -2.23
CA THR A 296 -8.08 -4.50 -3.03
C THR A 296 -7.21 -3.32 -3.49
N ALA A 297 -5.91 -3.36 -3.21
CA ALA A 297 -4.98 -2.34 -3.67
C ALA A 297 -4.80 -2.37 -5.19
N ASP A 298 -4.12 -1.36 -5.72
CA ASP A 298 -3.73 -1.26 -7.12
C ASP A 298 -2.22 -1.54 -7.24
N VAL A 299 -1.79 -2.14 -8.34
CA VAL A 299 -0.37 -2.41 -8.61
C VAL A 299 0.47 -1.13 -8.76
N GLY A 300 -0.15 0.02 -8.93
CA GLY A 300 0.51 1.33 -8.87
C GLY A 300 0.99 1.74 -7.47
N TRP A 301 0.71 0.93 -6.44
CA TRP A 301 1.15 1.15 -5.06
C TRP A 301 2.00 -0.01 -4.57
N ILE A 302 2.82 0.24 -3.53
CA ILE A 302 3.67 -0.82 -2.96
C ILE A 302 2.85 -2.01 -2.46
N THR A 303 1.64 -1.77 -1.93
CA THR A 303 0.75 -2.84 -1.49
C THR A 303 0.39 -3.79 -2.64
N GLY A 304 0.19 -3.26 -3.85
CA GLY A 304 -0.04 -4.08 -5.03
C GLY A 304 1.17 -4.91 -5.43
N HIS A 305 2.37 -4.32 -5.40
CA HIS A 305 3.62 -5.03 -5.64
C HIS A 305 3.80 -6.18 -4.64
N THR A 306 3.81 -5.85 -3.36
CA THR A 306 4.16 -6.80 -2.29
C THR A 306 3.05 -7.81 -2.04
N TYR A 307 1.78 -7.37 -1.99
CA TYR A 307 0.67 -8.21 -1.49
C TYR A 307 -0.44 -8.49 -2.52
N ILE A 308 -0.29 -8.11 -3.80
CA ILE A 308 -1.09 -8.72 -4.89
C ILE A 308 -0.24 -9.73 -5.64
N LEU A 309 1.02 -9.39 -5.97
CA LEU A 309 1.85 -10.21 -6.84
C LEU A 309 2.97 -10.96 -6.10
N TYR A 310 4.00 -10.26 -5.62
CA TYR A 310 5.26 -10.92 -5.23
C TYR A 310 5.15 -11.79 -3.98
N GLY A 311 4.50 -11.32 -2.93
CA GLY A 311 4.27 -12.09 -1.71
C GLY A 311 3.41 -13.33 -1.96
N PRO A 312 2.18 -13.18 -2.47
CA PRO A 312 1.31 -14.31 -2.75
C PRO A 312 1.91 -15.32 -3.73
N LEU A 313 2.37 -14.86 -4.90
CA LEU A 313 2.88 -15.77 -5.94
C LEU A 313 4.16 -16.48 -5.52
N SER A 314 5.08 -15.81 -4.81
CA SER A 314 6.28 -16.47 -4.30
C SER A 314 5.96 -17.56 -3.28
N ASN A 315 4.82 -17.50 -2.61
CA ASN A 315 4.31 -18.55 -1.71
C ASN A 315 3.47 -19.63 -2.42
N GLY A 316 3.33 -19.58 -3.73
CA GLY A 316 2.49 -20.52 -4.46
C GLY A 316 0.99 -20.38 -4.15
N ALA A 317 0.55 -19.20 -3.68
CA ALA A 317 -0.84 -18.91 -3.31
C ALA A 317 -1.69 -18.56 -4.54
N THR A 318 -3.02 -18.61 -4.38
CA THR A 318 -3.98 -18.05 -5.33
C THR A 318 -4.30 -16.61 -4.92
N THR A 319 -4.00 -15.65 -5.79
CA THR A 319 -4.29 -14.21 -5.55
C THR A 319 -5.35 -13.70 -6.50
N LEU A 320 -6.14 -12.69 -6.06
CA LEU A 320 -7.18 -12.08 -6.88
C LEU A 320 -6.80 -10.62 -7.18
N MET A 321 -6.90 -10.24 -8.44
CA MET A 321 -6.84 -8.87 -8.94
C MET A 321 -8.24 -8.39 -9.32
N PHE A 322 -8.57 -7.16 -8.95
CA PHE A 322 -9.87 -6.54 -9.20
C PHE A 322 -9.71 -5.22 -9.95
N GLU A 323 -10.30 -5.12 -11.15
CA GLU A 323 -10.22 -3.91 -11.97
C GLU A 323 -11.20 -2.82 -11.50
N GLY A 324 -12.30 -3.20 -10.87
CA GLY A 324 -13.40 -2.31 -10.51
C GLY A 324 -13.17 -1.47 -9.25
N VAL A 325 -14.27 -0.96 -8.73
CA VAL A 325 -14.33 -0.24 -7.46
C VAL A 325 -15.26 -0.95 -6.46
N PRO A 326 -15.00 -0.84 -5.14
CA PRO A 326 -15.71 -1.62 -4.13
C PRO A 326 -17.23 -1.48 -4.12
N THR A 327 -17.76 -0.36 -4.64
CA THR A 327 -19.19 -0.01 -4.59
C THR A 327 -19.89 -0.07 -5.95
N TYR A 328 -19.24 -0.60 -6.99
CA TYR A 328 -19.84 -0.70 -8.33
C TYR A 328 -19.94 -2.18 -8.77
N PRO A 329 -21.07 -2.59 -9.37
CA PRO A 329 -22.32 -1.82 -9.63
C PRO A 329 -23.20 -1.66 -8.39
N SER A 330 -22.87 -2.28 -7.28
CA SER A 330 -23.60 -2.19 -6.01
C SER A 330 -22.65 -2.17 -4.81
N ALA A 331 -23.11 -1.70 -3.66
CA ALA A 331 -22.36 -1.73 -2.41
C ALA A 331 -22.08 -3.15 -1.88
N SER A 332 -22.74 -4.18 -2.45
CA SER A 332 -22.47 -5.59 -2.13
C SER A 332 -21.28 -6.18 -2.89
N ARG A 333 -20.72 -5.46 -3.86
CA ARG A 333 -19.74 -5.96 -4.83
C ARG A 333 -18.57 -6.71 -4.20
N CYS A 334 -17.94 -6.14 -3.18
CA CYS A 334 -16.83 -6.81 -2.49
C CYS A 334 -17.24 -8.15 -1.88
N TRP A 335 -18.40 -8.19 -1.28
CA TRP A 335 -18.90 -9.35 -0.57
C TRP A 335 -19.38 -10.45 -1.51
N GLU A 336 -19.95 -10.06 -2.66
CA GLU A 336 -20.30 -10.96 -3.76
C GLU A 336 -19.05 -11.61 -4.36
N ILE A 337 -17.95 -10.87 -4.53
CA ILE A 337 -16.65 -11.39 -4.96
C ILE A 337 -16.11 -12.39 -3.93
N CYS A 338 -16.21 -12.08 -2.63
CA CYS A 338 -15.79 -13.00 -1.57
C CYS A 338 -16.55 -14.34 -1.67
N ASP A 339 -17.86 -14.30 -1.88
CA ASP A 339 -18.67 -15.52 -2.06
C ASP A 339 -18.39 -16.22 -3.39
N LYS A 340 -18.31 -15.47 -4.50
CA LYS A 340 -18.05 -16.01 -5.85
C LYS A 340 -16.76 -16.83 -5.91
N TYR A 341 -15.71 -16.33 -5.27
CA TYR A 341 -14.40 -16.95 -5.32
C TYR A 341 -14.01 -17.67 -4.04
N GLN A 342 -14.89 -17.72 -3.03
CA GLN A 342 -14.61 -18.34 -1.73
C GLN A 342 -13.30 -17.80 -1.13
N ILE A 343 -13.20 -16.46 -1.03
CA ILE A 343 -12.03 -15.76 -0.48
C ILE A 343 -11.87 -16.10 0.99
N ASN A 344 -10.65 -16.45 1.40
CA ASN A 344 -10.29 -16.77 2.78
C ASN A 344 -9.67 -15.59 3.51
N ILE A 345 -8.90 -14.77 2.79
CA ILE A 345 -8.18 -13.62 3.31
C ILE A 345 -8.53 -12.40 2.47
N PHE A 346 -9.13 -11.38 3.09
CA PHE A 346 -9.51 -10.12 2.47
C PHE A 346 -8.68 -8.98 3.07
N TYR A 347 -7.91 -8.26 2.26
CA TYR A 347 -6.97 -7.23 2.69
C TYR A 347 -7.27 -5.91 1.98
N THR A 348 -7.61 -4.87 2.75
CA THR A 348 -8.08 -3.59 2.19
C THR A 348 -7.68 -2.40 3.05
N ALA A 349 -7.93 -1.18 2.55
CA ALA A 349 -7.64 0.04 3.28
C ALA A 349 -8.82 0.44 4.21
N PRO A 350 -8.56 1.01 5.40
CA PRO A 350 -9.58 1.57 6.27
C PRO A 350 -10.51 2.58 5.59
N THR A 351 -10.01 3.37 4.65
CA THR A 351 -10.85 4.27 3.82
C THR A 351 -11.90 3.48 3.02
N ALA A 352 -11.56 2.33 2.46
CA ALA A 352 -12.53 1.48 1.75
C ALA A 352 -13.56 0.88 2.74
N ILE A 353 -13.09 0.46 3.92
CA ILE A 353 -13.98 -0.06 4.99
C ILE A 353 -14.98 1.01 5.41
N ARG A 354 -14.54 2.25 5.69
CA ARG A 354 -15.44 3.37 6.05
C ARG A 354 -16.42 3.70 4.94
N ALA A 355 -15.98 3.68 3.67
CA ALA A 355 -16.86 3.92 2.52
C ALA A 355 -17.95 2.84 2.39
N LEU A 356 -17.62 1.59 2.67
CA LEU A 356 -18.56 0.46 2.68
C LEU A 356 -19.49 0.53 3.91
N MET A 357 -18.97 0.84 5.10
CA MET A 357 -19.72 1.03 6.32
C MET A 357 -20.78 2.16 6.16
N ALA A 358 -20.43 3.24 5.46
CA ALA A 358 -21.36 4.33 5.18
C ALA A 358 -22.55 3.92 4.28
N GLN A 359 -22.48 2.78 3.57
CA GLN A 359 -23.60 2.22 2.81
C GLN A 359 -24.58 1.41 3.68
N GLY A 360 -24.28 1.25 4.99
CA GLY A 360 -25.05 0.45 5.94
C GLY A 360 -24.72 -1.03 5.87
N ASP A 361 -25.37 -1.81 6.73
CA ASP A 361 -25.07 -3.24 6.91
C ASP A 361 -25.76 -4.14 5.88
N GLU A 362 -26.89 -3.70 5.32
CA GLU A 362 -27.70 -4.52 4.40
C GLU A 362 -26.91 -5.08 3.21
N PRO A 363 -26.04 -4.30 2.51
CA PRO A 363 -25.24 -4.83 1.40
C PRO A 363 -24.32 -5.97 1.82
N VAL A 364 -23.80 -5.93 3.04
CA VAL A 364 -22.93 -6.97 3.61
C VAL A 364 -23.76 -8.21 3.94
N LEU A 365 -24.89 -8.02 4.63
CA LEU A 365 -25.75 -9.10 5.14
C LEU A 365 -26.45 -9.91 4.03
N LYS A 366 -26.53 -9.38 2.81
CA LYS A 366 -27.03 -10.12 1.62
C LYS A 366 -26.13 -11.29 1.19
N THR A 367 -24.90 -11.35 1.66
CA THR A 367 -23.89 -12.35 1.29
C THR A 367 -23.51 -13.23 2.48
N LYS A 368 -22.95 -14.42 2.21
CA LYS A 368 -22.65 -15.39 3.26
C LYS A 368 -21.26 -15.22 3.86
N ARG A 369 -20.26 -14.95 3.03
CA ARG A 369 -18.84 -14.78 3.38
C ARG A 369 -18.27 -15.87 4.29
N ASN A 370 -18.81 -17.08 4.20
CA ASN A 370 -18.47 -18.21 5.08
C ASN A 370 -17.02 -18.68 4.95
N SER A 371 -16.37 -18.36 3.81
CA SER A 371 -14.98 -18.70 3.55
C SER A 371 -13.98 -17.78 4.21
N LEU A 372 -14.39 -16.56 4.58
CA LEU A 372 -13.50 -15.57 5.21
C LEU A 372 -13.03 -16.07 6.58
N ARG A 373 -11.72 -15.97 6.81
CA ARG A 373 -11.07 -16.24 8.11
C ARG A 373 -10.22 -15.08 8.59
N ILE A 374 -9.68 -14.27 7.67
CA ILE A 374 -8.86 -13.09 7.97
C ILE A 374 -9.40 -11.87 7.22
N LEU A 375 -9.46 -10.79 7.93
CA LEU A 375 -9.76 -9.44 7.45
C LEU A 375 -8.55 -8.55 7.75
N GLY A 376 -7.78 -8.18 6.73
CA GLY A 376 -6.60 -7.35 6.90
C GLY A 376 -6.84 -5.88 6.60
N THR A 377 -6.05 -4.99 7.22
CA THR A 377 -6.07 -3.55 6.98
C THR A 377 -4.69 -2.99 6.68
N VAL A 378 -4.63 -1.99 5.79
CA VAL A 378 -3.39 -1.43 5.28
C VAL A 378 -3.51 0.03 4.85
N GLY A 379 -2.41 0.76 4.98
CA GLY A 379 -2.19 2.06 4.36
C GLY A 379 -2.48 3.26 5.24
N GLU A 380 -3.30 3.09 6.27
CA GLU A 380 -3.58 4.09 7.30
C GLU A 380 -4.05 3.40 8.60
N PRO A 381 -3.98 4.06 9.76
CA PRO A 381 -4.56 3.52 10.98
C PRO A 381 -6.07 3.31 10.85
N ILE A 382 -6.57 2.16 11.33
CA ILE A 382 -8.00 1.93 11.43
C ILE A 382 -8.52 2.46 12.76
N ASN A 383 -9.60 3.25 12.72
CA ASN A 383 -10.25 3.68 13.95
C ASN A 383 -11.07 2.53 14.57
N PRO A 384 -11.25 2.51 15.91
CA PRO A 384 -11.92 1.41 16.61
C PRO A 384 -13.33 1.11 16.08
N GLU A 385 -14.12 2.12 15.72
CA GLU A 385 -15.47 1.93 15.20
C GLU A 385 -15.49 1.17 13.85
N ALA A 386 -14.61 1.52 12.93
CA ALA A 386 -14.48 0.80 11.65
C ALA A 386 -13.91 -0.61 11.89
N TRP A 387 -13.02 -0.78 12.88
CA TRP A 387 -12.50 -2.07 13.29
C TRP A 387 -13.63 -2.96 13.84
N ASP A 388 -14.48 -2.43 14.74
CA ASP A 388 -15.60 -3.15 15.34
C ASP A 388 -16.64 -3.54 14.28
N TRP A 389 -16.96 -2.64 13.36
CA TRP A 389 -17.85 -2.95 12.23
C TRP A 389 -17.26 -4.04 11.33
N TYR A 390 -15.97 -3.94 11.04
CA TYR A 390 -15.26 -4.91 10.20
C TYR A 390 -15.23 -6.28 10.86
N TYR A 391 -14.98 -6.34 12.17
CA TYR A 391 -15.00 -7.58 12.94
C TYR A 391 -16.41 -8.17 13.07
N ASN A 392 -17.38 -7.38 13.53
CA ASN A 392 -18.71 -7.88 13.88
C ASN A 392 -19.62 -8.10 12.66
N ILE A 393 -19.65 -7.16 11.73
CA ILE A 393 -20.58 -7.20 10.58
C ILE A 393 -19.96 -7.96 9.42
N VAL A 394 -18.76 -7.59 8.98
CA VAL A 394 -18.11 -8.25 7.85
C VAL A 394 -17.60 -9.63 8.25
N GLY A 395 -16.88 -9.70 9.34
CA GLY A 395 -16.25 -10.91 9.88
C GLY A 395 -17.18 -11.83 10.67
N GLN A 396 -18.43 -11.41 10.94
CA GLN A 396 -19.41 -12.17 11.75
C GLN A 396 -18.87 -12.59 13.12
N SER A 397 -17.98 -11.79 13.72
CA SER A 397 -17.25 -12.07 14.96
C SER A 397 -16.44 -13.38 14.94
N LYS A 398 -16.04 -13.84 13.73
CA LYS A 398 -15.29 -15.10 13.50
C LYS A 398 -13.96 -14.89 12.77
N CYS A 399 -13.79 -13.75 12.10
CA CYS A 399 -12.56 -13.46 11.37
C CYS A 399 -11.57 -12.71 12.26
N GLU A 400 -10.30 -13.02 12.14
CA GLU A 400 -9.24 -12.22 12.77
C GLU A 400 -9.03 -10.92 12.01
N ILE A 401 -8.81 -9.82 12.74
CA ILE A 401 -8.41 -8.56 12.16
C ILE A 401 -6.88 -8.47 12.20
N ILE A 402 -6.26 -8.35 11.03
CA ILE A 402 -4.81 -8.19 10.87
C ILE A 402 -4.53 -6.77 10.42
N ASP A 403 -4.27 -5.88 11.37
CA ASP A 403 -3.92 -4.49 11.12
C ASP A 403 -2.41 -4.35 10.91
N THR A 404 -2.00 -3.87 9.75
CA THR A 404 -0.59 -3.85 9.35
C THR A 404 -0.05 -2.43 9.25
N TRP A 405 1.14 -2.21 9.83
CA TRP A 405 1.88 -0.98 9.60
C TRP A 405 3.17 -1.23 8.81
N TRP A 406 3.35 -0.45 7.77
CA TRP A 406 4.52 -0.43 6.91
C TRP A 406 4.45 0.74 5.91
N GLN A 407 5.50 0.92 5.13
CA GLN A 407 5.64 2.02 4.19
C GLN A 407 6.17 1.50 2.84
N THR A 408 6.08 2.30 1.78
CA THR A 408 6.74 2.00 0.50
C THR A 408 8.23 1.75 0.71
N GLU A 409 8.84 2.56 1.55
CA GLU A 409 10.25 2.52 1.91
C GLU A 409 10.65 1.26 2.70
N THR A 410 9.72 0.64 3.39
CA THR A 410 10.03 -0.58 4.14
C THR A 410 9.91 -1.85 3.30
N GLY A 411 9.21 -1.78 2.17
CA GLY A 411 9.05 -2.87 1.20
C GLY A 411 8.11 -4.00 1.64
N SER A 412 8.00 -4.24 2.95
CA SER A 412 7.10 -5.22 3.54
C SER A 412 6.61 -4.75 4.91
N VAL A 413 5.64 -5.46 5.50
CA VAL A 413 5.08 -5.17 6.83
C VAL A 413 6.15 -5.28 7.90
N LEU A 414 6.19 -4.28 8.79
CA LEU A 414 7.12 -4.22 9.92
C LEU A 414 6.45 -4.42 11.28
N ILE A 415 5.19 -4.01 11.46
CA ILE A 415 4.44 -4.19 12.71
C ILE A 415 3.05 -4.72 12.36
N SER A 416 2.66 -5.85 12.95
CA SER A 416 1.38 -6.50 12.65
C SER A 416 1.08 -7.63 13.65
N PRO A 417 -0.18 -7.93 13.95
CA PRO A 417 -0.51 -9.22 14.53
C PRO A 417 -0.16 -10.36 13.58
N ILE A 418 0.19 -11.49 14.15
CA ILE A 418 0.38 -12.76 13.43
C ILE A 418 -0.92 -13.56 13.57
N SER A 419 -1.55 -13.90 12.44
CA SER A 419 -2.79 -14.67 12.44
C SER A 419 -2.65 -15.98 13.23
N GLY A 420 -3.62 -16.30 14.07
CA GLY A 420 -3.63 -17.49 14.90
C GLY A 420 -2.71 -17.44 16.12
N ILE A 421 -1.95 -16.35 16.30
CA ILE A 421 -0.91 -16.26 17.34
C ILE A 421 -1.11 -15.04 18.24
N THR A 422 -1.23 -13.84 17.65
CA THR A 422 -1.23 -12.58 18.41
C THR A 422 -2.66 -12.17 18.77
N PRO A 423 -3.01 -12.04 20.05
CA PRO A 423 -4.25 -11.36 20.44
C PRO A 423 -4.26 -9.93 19.94
N THR A 424 -5.42 -9.42 19.53
CA THR A 424 -5.54 -8.09 18.92
C THR A 424 -6.30 -7.12 19.81
N LYS A 425 -6.01 -5.83 19.66
CA LYS A 425 -6.75 -4.71 20.25
C LYS A 425 -7.21 -3.79 19.13
N PRO A 426 -8.46 -3.30 19.13
CA PRO A 426 -8.97 -2.44 18.06
C PRO A 426 -8.06 -1.24 17.77
N GLY A 427 -7.64 -1.11 16.50
CA GLY A 427 -6.78 -0.03 16.02
C GLY A 427 -5.29 -0.17 16.33
N SER A 428 -4.85 -1.28 16.94
CA SER A 428 -3.43 -1.54 17.20
C SER A 428 -2.81 -2.39 16.10
N ALA A 429 -1.65 -1.95 15.58
CA ALA A 429 -0.80 -2.78 14.73
C ALA A 429 -0.05 -3.87 15.53
N THR A 430 -0.17 -3.91 16.84
CA THR A 430 0.34 -4.90 17.80
C THR A 430 1.88 -4.96 17.90
N LEU A 431 2.50 -6.07 17.52
CA LEU A 431 3.91 -6.40 17.78
C LEU A 431 4.79 -6.28 16.52
N PRO A 432 6.09 -6.03 16.68
CA PRO A 432 7.01 -5.99 15.56
C PRO A 432 7.21 -7.37 14.94
N PHE A 433 7.42 -7.37 13.61
CA PHE A 433 7.74 -8.55 12.83
C PHE A 433 9.24 -8.90 12.91
N PHE A 434 9.62 -10.06 12.40
CA PHE A 434 10.99 -10.58 12.45
C PHE A 434 12.03 -9.61 11.90
N GLY A 435 13.11 -9.40 12.65
CA GLY A 435 14.22 -8.51 12.30
C GLY A 435 13.93 -7.02 12.44
N VAL A 436 12.73 -6.67 12.89
CA VAL A 436 12.32 -5.27 13.05
C VAL A 436 12.48 -4.85 14.51
N ARG A 437 13.36 -3.88 14.76
CA ARG A 437 13.59 -3.31 16.09
C ARG A 437 13.02 -1.89 16.18
N PRO A 438 11.71 -1.74 16.47
CA PRO A 438 11.10 -0.43 16.62
C PRO A 438 11.42 0.17 17.98
N ALA A 439 11.57 1.49 18.02
CA ALA A 439 11.68 2.25 19.26
C ALA A 439 10.84 3.54 19.17
N LEU A 440 10.54 4.11 20.34
CA LEU A 440 9.92 5.43 20.42
C LEU A 440 10.98 6.42 20.89
N TYR A 441 11.18 7.50 20.14
CA TYR A 441 12.11 8.56 20.46
C TYR A 441 11.38 9.87 20.77
N ASP A 442 11.92 10.62 21.72
CA ASP A 442 11.50 12.00 21.92
C ASP A 442 12.07 12.94 20.82
N GLU A 443 11.79 14.22 20.93
CA GLU A 443 12.26 15.22 19.95
C GLU A 443 13.80 15.38 19.93
N HIS A 444 14.46 15.01 21.01
CA HIS A 444 15.91 15.12 21.21
C HIS A 444 16.67 13.82 20.89
N GLY A 445 15.95 12.78 20.46
CA GLY A 445 16.54 11.47 20.13
C GLY A 445 16.77 10.56 21.34
N LYS A 446 16.15 10.86 22.48
CA LYS A 446 16.19 9.98 23.65
C LYS A 446 15.15 8.88 23.51
N THR A 447 15.56 7.64 23.71
CA THR A 447 14.66 6.48 23.74
C THR A 447 13.66 6.57 24.89
N LEU A 448 12.40 6.31 24.59
CA LEU A 448 11.29 6.29 25.54
C LEU A 448 10.96 4.82 25.88
N GLU A 449 11.25 4.43 27.11
CA GLU A 449 11.03 3.06 27.61
C GLU A 449 9.57 2.84 28.09
N GLY A 450 9.13 1.57 28.10
CA GLY A 450 7.81 1.15 28.59
C GLY A 450 6.64 1.77 27.83
N PRO A 451 5.46 1.89 28.46
CA PRO A 451 4.29 2.56 27.88
C PRO A 451 4.59 4.03 27.63
N ASN A 452 4.57 4.44 26.39
CA ASN A 452 4.95 5.82 26.01
C ASN A 452 4.42 6.18 24.63
N SER A 453 4.51 7.48 24.28
CA SER A 453 4.21 8.01 22.94
C SER A 453 5.39 8.82 22.43
N GLY A 454 5.74 8.65 21.16
CA GLY A 454 6.88 9.34 20.57
C GLY A 454 6.98 9.16 19.06
N ASN A 455 8.12 9.56 18.53
CA ASN A 455 8.46 9.34 17.13
C ASN A 455 8.83 7.87 16.94
N LEU A 456 8.16 7.20 16.02
CA LEU A 456 8.49 5.82 15.67
C LEU A 456 9.77 5.77 14.83
N VAL A 457 10.72 4.98 15.27
CA VAL A 457 11.99 4.74 14.58
C VAL A 457 12.27 3.24 14.47
N ILE A 458 13.13 2.85 13.52
CA ILE A 458 13.64 1.48 13.41
C ILE A 458 15.15 1.52 13.59
N GLU A 459 15.66 0.78 14.57
CA GLU A 459 17.06 0.86 15.01
C GLU A 459 18.02 -0.07 14.30
N GLN A 460 17.54 -0.97 13.44
CA GLN A 460 18.39 -1.87 12.66
C GLN A 460 17.82 -2.12 11.26
N SER A 461 18.69 -2.51 10.33
CA SER A 461 18.31 -2.86 8.96
C SER A 461 17.50 -4.17 8.90
N TRP A 462 16.63 -4.25 7.90
CA TRP A 462 15.86 -5.45 7.54
C TRP A 462 15.98 -5.72 6.02
N PRO A 463 15.73 -6.95 5.55
CA PRO A 463 16.04 -7.31 4.17
C PRO A 463 15.34 -6.44 3.10
N SER A 464 14.08 -6.07 3.29
CA SER A 464 13.29 -5.28 2.33
C SER A 464 13.38 -3.75 2.50
N GLN A 465 14.34 -3.26 3.29
CA GLN A 465 14.59 -1.83 3.44
C GLN A 465 14.85 -1.16 2.08
N ILE A 466 14.39 0.08 1.93
CA ILE A 466 14.76 0.96 0.81
C ILE A 466 16.26 0.96 0.58
N ARG A 467 16.70 0.84 -0.67
CA ARG A 467 18.12 0.92 -1.02
C ARG A 467 18.57 2.31 -1.40
N SER A 468 17.69 3.07 -2.05
CA SER A 468 17.99 4.44 -2.46
C SER A 468 16.71 5.18 -2.86
N VAL A 469 16.80 6.50 -2.99
CA VAL A 469 15.96 7.26 -3.90
C VAL A 469 16.67 7.26 -5.24
N TYR A 470 15.97 6.86 -6.30
CA TYR A 470 16.55 6.72 -7.63
C TYR A 470 17.16 8.04 -8.10
N GLY A 471 18.40 7.99 -8.55
CA GLY A 471 19.15 9.18 -8.99
C GLY A 471 19.59 10.16 -7.89
N ASP A 472 19.14 9.95 -6.63
CA ASP A 472 19.43 10.88 -5.52
C ASP A 472 19.52 10.14 -4.16
N HIS A 473 20.62 9.41 -3.98
CA HIS A 473 20.86 8.65 -2.75
C HIS A 473 20.92 9.55 -1.49
N GLN A 474 21.48 10.76 -1.63
CA GLN A 474 21.56 11.71 -0.52
C GLN A 474 20.18 12.09 -0.01
N ARG A 475 19.19 12.22 -0.88
CA ARG A 475 17.80 12.48 -0.50
C ARG A 475 17.21 11.39 0.40
N MET A 476 17.59 10.11 0.20
CA MET A 476 17.21 9.03 1.11
C MET A 476 17.80 9.27 2.50
N ILE A 477 19.10 9.58 2.58
CA ILE A 477 19.79 9.85 3.84
C ILE A 477 19.16 11.05 4.55
N ASP A 478 18.95 12.14 3.83
CA ASP A 478 18.39 13.39 4.39
C ASP A 478 16.96 13.20 4.90
N THR A 479 16.17 12.37 4.22
CA THR A 479 14.75 12.16 4.57
C THR A 479 14.58 11.22 5.76
N TYR A 480 15.35 10.12 5.81
CA TYR A 480 15.06 9.01 6.73
C TYR A 480 16.14 8.78 7.79
N PHE A 481 17.37 9.30 7.62
CA PHE A 481 18.50 8.99 8.48
C PHE A 481 19.24 10.22 9.06
N SER A 482 18.82 11.43 8.69
CA SER A 482 19.46 12.65 9.17
C SER A 482 18.94 13.12 10.52
N ARG A 483 17.64 12.89 10.81
CA ARG A 483 17.02 13.35 12.06
C ARG A 483 17.61 12.66 13.29
N TYR A 484 17.85 11.37 13.19
CA TYR A 484 18.54 10.55 14.20
C TYR A 484 19.63 9.77 13.46
N LYS A 485 20.88 10.04 13.83
CA LYS A 485 22.04 9.50 13.11
C LYS A 485 21.99 7.96 13.10
N ASP A 486 22.09 7.38 11.91
CA ASP A 486 22.11 5.93 11.66
C ASP A 486 20.85 5.18 12.20
N ILE A 487 19.72 5.89 12.31
CA ILE A 487 18.42 5.36 12.72
C ILE A 487 17.38 5.71 11.65
N TYR A 488 16.60 4.72 11.24
CA TYR A 488 15.52 4.97 10.29
C TYR A 488 14.36 5.70 10.96
N PHE A 489 14.17 6.96 10.59
CA PHE A 489 13.04 7.78 11.01
C PHE A 489 11.85 7.55 10.10
N THR A 490 10.79 6.96 10.61
CA THR A 490 9.60 6.61 9.81
C THR A 490 8.77 7.82 9.38
N GLY A 491 8.90 8.94 10.07
CA GLY A 491 8.03 10.09 9.93
C GLY A 491 6.63 9.88 10.53
N ASP A 492 6.39 8.74 11.20
CA ASP A 492 5.16 8.44 11.91
C ASP A 492 5.36 8.58 13.42
N GLY A 493 4.33 9.06 14.12
CA GLY A 493 4.22 8.95 15.56
C GLY A 493 3.55 7.63 15.95
N ALA A 494 3.93 7.12 17.11
CA ALA A 494 3.29 5.93 17.67
C ALA A 494 3.16 6.02 19.19
N ARG A 495 2.22 5.25 19.73
CA ARG A 495 2.06 4.96 21.15
C ARG A 495 2.30 3.48 21.37
N ARG A 496 3.00 3.15 22.44
CA ARG A 496 3.18 1.78 22.92
C ARG A 496 2.50 1.65 24.27
N ASP A 497 1.75 0.57 24.50
CA ASP A 497 1.08 0.30 25.78
C ASP A 497 1.88 -0.63 26.72
N GLU A 498 1.25 -1.04 27.82
CA GLU A 498 1.86 -1.90 28.84
C GLU A 498 2.15 -3.32 28.33
N ASP A 499 1.41 -3.80 27.31
CA ASP A 499 1.61 -5.10 26.68
C ASP A 499 2.66 -5.03 25.54
N GLY A 500 3.24 -3.85 25.30
CA GLY A 500 4.20 -3.62 24.23
C GLY A 500 3.57 -3.43 22.83
N TYR A 501 2.26 -3.26 22.75
CA TYR A 501 1.53 -3.09 21.50
C TYR A 501 1.64 -1.66 20.97
N TYR A 502 1.79 -1.52 19.65
CA TYR A 502 1.94 -0.25 18.95
C TYR A 502 0.64 0.22 18.31
N TRP A 503 0.27 1.47 18.57
CA TRP A 503 -0.73 2.23 17.81
C TRP A 503 -0.03 3.32 17.02
N ILE A 504 -0.30 3.40 15.73
CA ILE A 504 0.19 4.49 14.89
C ILE A 504 -0.73 5.69 15.08
N THR A 505 -0.17 6.81 15.53
CA THR A 505 -0.93 8.02 15.88
C THR A 505 -1.01 9.03 14.73
N GLY A 506 -0.37 8.71 13.59
CA GLY A 506 -0.35 9.54 12.39
C GLY A 506 1.05 10.04 12.04
N ARG A 507 1.13 10.89 11.01
CA ARG A 507 2.39 11.49 10.57
C ARG A 507 2.89 12.49 11.62
N VAL A 508 4.18 12.50 11.87
CA VAL A 508 4.81 13.50 12.78
C VAL A 508 4.60 14.92 12.27
N ASP A 509 4.54 15.10 10.93
CA ASP A 509 4.24 16.39 10.30
C ASP A 509 2.78 16.83 10.48
N ASP A 510 1.88 15.90 10.84
CA ASP A 510 0.46 16.12 11.10
C ASP A 510 0.13 16.18 12.60
N VAL A 511 1.13 16.14 13.48
CA VAL A 511 0.95 16.35 14.92
C VAL A 511 0.74 17.84 15.19
N LEU A 512 -0.31 18.14 15.96
CA LEU A 512 -0.68 19.49 16.37
C LEU A 512 0.03 19.85 17.67
N ASN A 513 0.52 21.08 17.77
CA ASN A 513 1.10 21.63 19.00
C ASN A 513 0.15 22.70 19.57
N VAL A 514 -0.86 22.26 20.32
CA VAL A 514 -1.90 23.11 20.87
C VAL A 514 -1.54 23.49 22.31
N SER A 515 -1.25 24.76 22.55
CA SER A 515 -0.89 25.27 23.89
C SER A 515 0.25 24.48 24.54
N GLY A 516 1.23 24.05 23.76
CA GLY A 516 2.39 23.28 24.25
C GLY A 516 2.13 21.77 24.43
N HIS A 517 0.94 21.27 24.08
CA HIS A 517 0.61 19.85 24.11
C HIS A 517 0.56 19.27 22.69
N ARG A 518 1.16 18.11 22.52
CA ARG A 518 1.15 17.38 21.25
C ARG A 518 -0.12 16.55 21.14
N LEU A 519 -0.90 16.77 20.10
CA LEU A 519 -2.13 16.05 19.79
C LEU A 519 -2.01 15.40 18.42
N GLY A 520 -2.26 14.10 18.33
CA GLY A 520 -2.36 13.41 17.06
C GLY A 520 -3.65 13.80 16.32
N THR A 521 -3.54 14.20 15.05
CA THR A 521 -4.74 14.47 14.24
C THR A 521 -5.66 13.27 14.17
N ALA A 522 -5.09 12.06 14.07
CA ALA A 522 -5.84 10.80 14.00
C ALA A 522 -6.73 10.53 15.23
N GLU A 523 -6.31 10.95 16.42
CA GLU A 523 -7.13 10.80 17.64
C GLU A 523 -8.38 11.67 17.58
N ILE A 524 -8.23 12.91 17.12
CA ILE A 524 -9.35 13.85 16.98
C ILE A 524 -10.28 13.42 15.85
N GLU A 525 -9.71 12.97 14.72
CA GLU A 525 -10.47 12.41 13.59
C GLU A 525 -11.29 11.19 14.03
N SER A 526 -10.68 10.27 14.79
CA SER A 526 -11.37 9.10 15.35
C SER A 526 -12.52 9.50 16.27
N ALA A 527 -12.30 10.47 17.16
CA ALA A 527 -13.38 10.97 18.04
C ALA A 527 -14.53 11.60 17.23
N LEU A 528 -14.24 12.36 16.18
CA LEU A 528 -15.28 12.93 15.32
C LEU A 528 -16.09 11.85 14.59
N VAL A 529 -15.44 10.79 14.10
CA VAL A 529 -16.10 9.69 13.38
C VAL A 529 -16.94 8.80 14.31
N LEU A 530 -16.64 8.72 15.61
CA LEU A 530 -17.50 8.07 16.60
C LEU A 530 -18.90 8.70 16.70
N HIS A 531 -19.05 9.94 16.26
CA HIS A 531 -20.34 10.60 16.28
C HIS A 531 -21.24 10.12 15.13
N SER A 532 -22.44 9.61 15.44
CA SER A 532 -23.37 8.94 14.51
C SER A 532 -23.77 9.72 13.25
N LYS A 533 -23.49 11.01 13.19
CA LYS A 533 -23.78 11.87 12.03
C LYS A 533 -22.56 12.10 11.13
N VAL A 534 -21.35 11.68 11.54
CA VAL A 534 -20.09 11.90 10.82
C VAL A 534 -19.68 10.65 10.08
N ALA A 535 -19.48 10.73 8.77
CA ALA A 535 -18.98 9.63 7.95
C ALA A 535 -17.46 9.62 7.87
N GLU A 536 -16.85 10.82 7.74
CA GLU A 536 -15.40 10.98 7.66
C GLU A 536 -14.98 12.30 8.30
N ALA A 537 -13.74 12.34 8.80
CA ALA A 537 -13.13 13.54 9.31
C ALA A 537 -11.67 13.63 8.91
N ALA A 538 -11.18 14.85 8.72
CA ALA A 538 -9.76 15.16 8.59
C ALA A 538 -9.43 16.40 9.43
N VAL A 539 -8.31 16.35 10.14
CA VAL A 539 -7.91 17.42 11.06
C VAL A 539 -6.54 17.96 10.65
N VAL A 540 -6.39 19.27 10.69
CA VAL A 540 -5.13 19.97 10.45
C VAL A 540 -4.94 21.09 11.44
N GLY A 541 -3.69 21.51 11.65
CA GLY A 541 -3.36 22.71 12.39
C GLY A 541 -3.49 23.96 11.52
N PHE A 542 -3.77 25.08 12.18
CA PHE A 542 -3.68 26.41 11.59
C PHE A 542 -3.12 27.38 12.65
N ASP A 543 -2.58 28.52 12.21
CA ASP A 543 -2.04 29.52 13.12
C ASP A 543 -3.14 30.14 13.97
N HIS A 544 -3.00 30.02 15.30
CA HIS A 544 -3.96 30.54 16.27
C HIS A 544 -3.31 31.59 17.17
N PRO A 545 -3.88 32.80 17.29
CA PRO A 545 -3.22 33.92 17.95
C PRO A 545 -2.90 33.72 19.45
N ILE A 546 -3.62 32.80 20.11
CA ILE A 546 -3.46 32.54 21.56
C ILE A 546 -2.78 31.18 21.81
N LYS A 547 -3.13 30.14 21.03
CA LYS A 547 -2.72 28.75 21.28
C LYS A 547 -1.42 28.36 20.56
N GLY A 548 -0.90 29.22 19.69
CA GLY A 548 0.15 28.91 18.72
C GLY A 548 -0.43 28.15 17.54
N GLN A 549 -0.91 26.94 17.74
CA GLN A 549 -1.71 26.20 16.77
C GLN A 549 -3.15 25.98 17.27
N GLY A 550 -4.12 26.19 16.38
CA GLY A 550 -5.52 25.82 16.55
C GLY A 550 -5.85 24.53 15.79
N ILE A 551 -6.97 23.95 16.12
CA ILE A 551 -7.48 22.71 15.55
C ILE A 551 -8.57 23.03 14.54
N TYR A 552 -8.32 22.73 13.25
CA TYR A 552 -9.29 22.86 12.17
C TYR A 552 -9.71 21.46 11.70
N ALA A 553 -10.99 21.14 11.86
CA ALA A 553 -11.56 19.88 11.44
C ALA A 553 -12.44 20.06 10.19
N PHE A 554 -12.28 19.18 9.23
CA PHE A 554 -13.16 19.01 8.08
C PHE A 554 -13.96 17.73 8.29
N VAL A 555 -15.30 17.82 8.23
CA VAL A 555 -16.20 16.69 8.46
C VAL A 555 -17.11 16.44 7.28
N THR A 556 -17.18 15.20 6.82
CA THR A 556 -18.18 14.74 5.86
C THR A 556 -19.29 14.02 6.64
N LEU A 557 -20.53 14.42 6.42
CA LEU A 557 -21.66 13.84 7.14
C LEU A 557 -22.18 12.56 6.49
N MET A 558 -22.86 11.75 7.30
CA MET A 558 -23.64 10.62 6.81
C MET A 558 -24.73 11.10 5.85
N ILE A 559 -25.06 10.27 4.87
CA ILE A 559 -26.08 10.58 3.85
C ILE A 559 -27.40 10.96 4.53
N GLY A 560 -27.99 12.07 4.09
CA GLY A 560 -29.27 12.59 4.62
C GLY A 560 -29.14 13.39 5.92
N LYS A 561 -27.92 13.68 6.40
CA LYS A 561 -27.66 14.58 7.52
C LYS A 561 -27.30 15.98 7.02
N SER A 562 -27.62 17.00 7.80
CA SER A 562 -27.31 18.41 7.52
C SER A 562 -26.41 18.99 8.61
N PHE A 563 -25.51 19.88 8.20
CA PHE A 563 -24.64 20.61 9.10
C PHE A 563 -25.26 21.94 9.49
N ASP A 564 -25.38 22.17 10.79
CA ASP A 564 -25.89 23.43 11.37
C ASP A 564 -25.04 23.80 12.61
N ASP A 565 -25.32 24.99 13.18
CA ASP A 565 -24.59 25.46 14.37
C ASP A 565 -24.80 24.55 15.59
N LYS A 566 -25.94 23.88 15.68
CA LYS A 566 -26.24 22.94 16.75
C LYS A 566 -25.30 21.72 16.64
N LEU A 567 -25.20 21.13 15.45
CA LEU A 567 -24.32 20.01 15.19
C LEU A 567 -22.84 20.39 15.35
N ASN A 568 -22.44 21.59 14.88
CA ASN A 568 -21.09 22.10 15.10
C ASN A 568 -20.72 22.12 16.59
N ASN A 569 -21.60 22.68 17.43
CA ASN A 569 -21.37 22.70 18.88
C ASN A 569 -21.42 21.30 19.51
N GLU A 570 -22.32 20.43 19.06
CA GLU A 570 -22.44 19.04 19.49
C GLU A 570 -21.12 18.28 19.22
N LEU A 571 -20.56 18.38 18.01
CA LEU A 571 -19.30 17.76 17.63
C LEU A 571 -18.11 18.28 18.46
N LYS A 572 -18.03 19.60 18.67
CA LYS A 572 -16.98 20.19 19.53
C LYS A 572 -17.02 19.67 20.96
N GLN A 573 -18.21 19.56 21.54
CA GLN A 573 -18.38 19.03 22.89
C GLN A 573 -18.13 17.52 22.94
N PHE A 574 -18.52 16.80 21.89
CA PHE A 574 -18.29 15.36 21.78
C PHE A 574 -16.78 15.05 21.81
N VAL A 575 -15.97 15.73 20.98
CA VAL A 575 -14.52 15.56 21.00
C VAL A 575 -13.92 15.93 22.37
N ALA A 576 -14.40 17.03 22.98
CA ALA A 576 -13.94 17.43 24.31
C ALA A 576 -14.27 16.38 25.39
N LYS A 577 -15.38 15.66 25.26
CA LYS A 577 -15.76 14.56 26.15
C LYS A 577 -14.89 13.32 25.94
N GLU A 578 -14.66 12.95 24.69
CA GLU A 578 -13.95 11.71 24.33
C GLU A 578 -12.42 11.78 24.61
N ILE A 579 -11.80 12.92 24.33
CA ILE A 579 -10.34 13.10 24.45
C ILE A 579 -9.97 14.05 25.58
N GLY A 580 -10.72 15.15 25.74
CA GLY A 580 -10.44 16.22 26.67
C GLY A 580 -10.57 17.61 26.04
N ALA A 581 -10.72 18.62 26.88
CA ALA A 581 -10.98 20.01 26.45
C ALA A 581 -9.91 20.58 25.52
N ILE A 582 -8.65 20.10 25.64
CA ILE A 582 -7.52 20.55 24.83
C ILE A 582 -7.63 20.13 23.37
N ALA A 583 -8.29 19.00 23.10
CA ALA A 583 -8.51 18.46 21.75
C ALA A 583 -9.75 19.02 21.06
N LYS A 584 -10.51 19.89 21.73
CA LYS A 584 -11.72 20.50 21.19
C LYS A 584 -11.39 21.32 19.95
N PRO A 585 -11.98 21.00 18.78
CA PRO A 585 -11.73 21.76 17.56
C PRO A 585 -12.15 23.24 17.70
N ASP A 586 -11.28 24.14 17.25
CA ASP A 586 -11.58 25.57 17.17
C ASP A 586 -12.59 25.81 16.06
N LEU A 587 -12.33 25.21 14.90
CA LEU A 587 -13.17 25.32 13.71
C LEU A 587 -13.56 23.92 13.21
N ILE A 588 -14.83 23.77 12.81
CA ILE A 588 -15.32 22.56 12.11
C ILE A 588 -16.03 23.02 10.83
N GLN A 589 -15.48 22.64 9.69
CA GLN A 589 -16.05 22.92 8.37
C GLN A 589 -16.77 21.68 7.83
N ASN A 590 -17.98 21.86 7.37
CA ASN A 590 -18.67 20.83 6.60
C ASN A 590 -18.00 20.67 5.23
N ALA A 591 -17.63 19.45 4.91
CA ALA A 591 -16.97 19.07 3.68
C ALA A 591 -17.86 18.07 2.91
N PRO A 592 -18.28 18.35 1.67
CA PRO A 592 -19.03 17.39 0.87
C PRO A 592 -18.20 16.14 0.55
N GLY A 593 -16.88 16.24 0.64
CA GLY A 593 -15.89 15.20 0.56
C GLY A 593 -14.53 15.71 1.01
N LEU A 594 -13.58 14.81 1.28
CA LEU A 594 -12.21 15.17 1.62
C LEU A 594 -11.31 15.07 0.39
N PRO A 595 -10.29 15.95 0.23
CA PRO A 595 -9.33 15.83 -0.86
C PRO A 595 -8.48 14.59 -0.63
N LYS A 596 -8.70 13.59 -1.45
CA LYS A 596 -8.03 12.30 -1.36
C LYS A 596 -7.20 12.04 -2.60
N THR A 597 -6.11 11.35 -2.42
CA THR A 597 -5.46 10.68 -3.54
C THR A 597 -6.41 9.62 -4.09
N ARG A 598 -6.16 9.15 -5.30
CA ARG A 598 -6.94 8.06 -5.90
C ARG A 598 -6.79 6.73 -5.17
N SER A 599 -5.80 6.60 -4.29
CA SER A 599 -5.67 5.48 -3.34
C SER A 599 -6.52 5.64 -2.07
N GLY A 600 -7.26 6.74 -1.96
CA GLY A 600 -8.09 7.05 -0.78
C GLY A 600 -7.37 7.80 0.34
N LYS A 601 -6.05 8.03 0.24
CA LYS A 601 -5.29 8.75 1.27
C LYS A 601 -5.66 10.24 1.26
N ILE A 602 -6.03 10.77 2.43
CA ILE A 602 -6.36 12.19 2.62
C ILE A 602 -5.12 13.05 2.40
N MET A 603 -5.26 14.08 1.58
CA MET A 603 -4.20 15.04 1.26
C MET A 603 -4.21 16.21 2.27
N ARG A 604 -3.80 15.93 3.52
CA ARG A 604 -3.81 16.92 4.62
C ARG A 604 -3.04 18.19 4.30
N ARG A 605 -2.02 18.11 3.45
CA ARG A 605 -1.28 19.28 2.98
C ARG A 605 -2.20 20.31 2.31
N ILE A 606 -3.14 19.86 1.46
CA ILE A 606 -4.12 20.73 0.81
C ILE A 606 -5.07 21.32 1.85
N LEU A 607 -5.58 20.50 2.77
CA LEU A 607 -6.46 20.95 3.86
C LEU A 607 -5.79 22.00 4.75
N ARG A 608 -4.48 21.79 5.07
CA ARG A 608 -3.70 22.75 5.87
C ARG A 608 -3.59 24.10 5.15
N LYS A 609 -3.26 24.09 3.85
CA LYS A 609 -3.18 25.31 3.04
C LYS A 609 -4.53 26.05 2.98
N ILE A 610 -5.64 25.30 2.86
CA ILE A 610 -6.98 25.89 2.93
C ILE A 610 -7.23 26.50 4.31
N ALA A 611 -6.94 25.78 5.40
CA ALA A 611 -7.12 26.27 6.77
C ALA A 611 -6.30 27.54 7.04
N GLU A 612 -5.03 27.58 6.62
CA GLU A 612 -4.13 28.74 6.72
C GLU A 612 -4.53 29.91 5.81
N GLY A 613 -5.32 29.66 4.74
CA GLY A 613 -5.67 30.68 3.75
C GLY A 613 -4.62 30.93 2.68
N ASP A 614 -3.59 30.10 2.62
CA ASP A 614 -2.56 30.14 1.58
C ASP A 614 -3.02 29.37 0.34
N LEU A 615 -3.82 30.01 -0.49
CA LEU A 615 -4.38 29.41 -1.70
C LEU A 615 -3.49 29.58 -2.93
N SER A 616 -2.38 30.30 -2.82
CA SER A 616 -1.49 30.61 -3.93
C SER A 616 -0.66 29.41 -4.40
N ASN A 617 -0.41 28.44 -3.49
CA ASN A 617 0.37 27.25 -3.79
C ASN A 617 -0.16 26.02 -3.01
N LEU A 618 -1.14 25.36 -3.58
CA LEU A 618 -1.68 24.10 -3.04
C LEU A 618 -0.74 22.90 -3.25
N GLY A 619 0.37 23.09 -3.96
CA GLY A 619 1.33 22.06 -4.33
C GLY A 619 0.76 21.07 -5.34
N ASP A 620 1.37 19.87 -5.44
CA ASP A 620 0.95 18.86 -6.41
C ASP A 620 -0.49 18.39 -6.13
N THR A 621 -1.42 18.72 -7.03
CA THR A 621 -2.83 18.30 -7.01
C THR A 621 -3.12 17.23 -8.07
N THR A 622 -2.11 16.78 -8.82
CA THR A 622 -2.27 15.85 -9.95
C THR A 622 -2.73 14.45 -9.54
N THR A 623 -2.53 14.11 -8.26
CA THR A 623 -2.91 12.82 -7.68
C THR A 623 -4.30 12.80 -7.06
N LEU A 624 -5.03 13.93 -7.09
CA LEU A 624 -6.40 14.02 -6.56
C LEU A 624 -7.38 13.10 -7.30
N ALA A 625 -8.20 12.42 -6.53
CA ALA A 625 -9.28 11.60 -7.06
C ALA A 625 -10.38 12.47 -7.70
N ASP A 626 -10.73 13.55 -7.02
CA ASP A 626 -11.72 14.54 -7.47
C ASP A 626 -11.22 15.98 -7.16
N PRO A 627 -10.72 16.71 -8.15
CA PRO A 627 -10.28 18.09 -7.96
C PRO A 627 -11.40 19.07 -7.59
N SER A 628 -12.68 18.76 -7.87
CA SER A 628 -13.81 19.64 -7.57
C SER A 628 -14.03 19.80 -6.06
N VAL A 629 -13.65 18.80 -5.27
CA VAL A 629 -13.71 18.84 -3.80
C VAL A 629 -12.89 19.99 -3.24
N VAL A 630 -11.69 20.23 -3.79
CA VAL A 630 -10.79 21.30 -3.33
C VAL A 630 -11.46 22.67 -3.52
N LYS A 631 -12.08 22.90 -4.68
CA LYS A 631 -12.80 24.14 -4.95
C LYS A 631 -13.94 24.35 -3.94
N SER A 632 -14.75 23.32 -3.70
CA SER A 632 -15.83 23.39 -2.72
C SER A 632 -15.34 23.72 -1.30
N LEU A 633 -14.20 23.15 -0.88
CA LEU A 633 -13.61 23.44 0.42
C LEU A 633 -13.08 24.88 0.53
N ILE A 634 -12.53 25.42 -0.55
CA ILE A 634 -12.07 26.81 -0.62
C ILE A 634 -13.27 27.78 -0.53
N ASP A 635 -14.31 27.51 -1.33
CA ASP A 635 -15.50 28.36 -1.41
C ASP A 635 -16.29 28.41 -0.08
N ASN A 636 -16.19 27.35 0.73
CA ASN A 636 -16.85 27.22 2.04
C ASN A 636 -15.90 27.39 3.24
N LYS A 637 -14.71 27.95 3.03
CA LYS A 637 -13.75 28.16 4.12
C LYS A 637 -14.34 29.01 5.22
N ILE A 638 -14.14 28.58 6.46
CA ILE A 638 -14.50 29.33 7.67
C ILE A 638 -13.25 29.91 8.35
N SER A 639 -13.41 30.95 9.11
CA SER A 639 -12.34 31.60 9.91
C SER A 639 -12.80 31.85 11.34
N LEU A 640 -11.84 32.10 12.25
CA LEU A 640 -12.11 32.46 13.65
C LEU A 640 -12.96 33.73 13.73
#